data_82f00ee27585f03d32ff5532289ff96f
#
_entry.id   82f00ee27585f03d32ff5532289ff96f
#
_cell.length_a   1.000
_cell.length_b   1.000
_cell.length_c   1.000
_cell.angle_alpha   90.00
_cell.angle_beta   90.00
_cell.angle_gamma   90.00
#
_symmetry.space_group_name_H-M   'P 1'
#
loop_
_entity.id
_entity.type
_entity.pdbx_description
1 polymer ?
#
loop_
_entity_poly.entity_id
_entity_poly.type
_entity_poly.pdbx_seq_one_letter_code
_entity_poly.pdbx_strand_id
1 'polypeptide(L)'
;MKRESFYCYEDNMIEDTTREDWQQRAIAFLKTVSPFDTLSDEEYSILSKTLTEKVFREGTIIFGQGRTAIEGLYLIKSGSVKLYLKDEHGTEILKEYRGKKDYFGALGMIMGTKANLNVEAAEDTRCIVVPKKNFLALVHTNPLFSVFYLKSFCKKYIHSAHLELHKKRESTKAEGAFYLFSEDVGSVMKKRPRMCLPDDTAQAAAEKMAKYRIGSLLVKSESGNIEGIVTDKDLRAKLIAKGLSSIEPVRSIMSSPVETIPSQAPCFDALFLMLQKGIHHLAVQRAGNIVGIVTAHDILLLEGRSPVFLFREISAQTQIEGLYSLPKQFPRLAKTMIKEGVRANNITRMITVLNDRILDRILGLLIDEMGLPPVPFCWLVMGSEGRKEQTFSTDQDNAIIYEDADDVRQKEAARKYFLALGKKTVAHLAECGYTLCKGDIMASNPKWTQPLSEWRKIFDHWIFSPDPEDILNSTIFFDFRPAFGKAKLANELRSHLVKRTTREKVFIHHLARHCAEARPPLSMFKNFVVEKNGEHKGCLDIKTKGLAPFVNFARLMCLDRGLVETNTLERIESLRQHEAISDEFAFKLREAYEFQMHVRLLHQLERVENGKQPNNYINPSELSDMEKYTLKKAFLLISEIQSFVGTYFHVDLG
;
A
#
# COMPACT_ATOMS: atom_id res chain seq x y z
N MET A 1 9.71 20.64 49.46
CA MET A 1 8.24 20.66 49.43
C MET A 1 7.81 22.05 48.99
N LYS A 2 7.61 22.25 47.68
CA LYS A 2 6.91 23.39 47.14
C LYS A 2 5.62 22.86 46.54
N ARG A 3 4.48 23.31 47.06
CA ARG A 3 3.15 23.01 46.53
C ARG A 3 3.00 23.76 45.20
N GLU A 4 2.94 23.04 44.08
CA GLU A 4 2.51 23.57 42.80
C GLU A 4 0.98 23.75 42.86
N SER A 5 0.54 24.97 42.92
CA SER A 5 -0.87 25.36 42.93
C SER A 5 -1.42 25.31 41.51
N PHE A 6 -2.35 24.40 41.26
CA PHE A 6 -3.23 24.45 40.09
C PHE A 6 -4.24 25.62 40.31
N TYR A 7 -4.04 26.72 39.64
CA TYR A 7 -5.03 27.79 39.56
C TYR A 7 -5.60 27.86 38.15
N CYS A 8 -6.82 27.39 37.99
CA CYS A 8 -7.71 27.87 36.94
C CYS A 8 -8.25 29.21 37.39
N TYR A 9 -7.84 30.28 36.73
CA TYR A 9 -8.55 31.58 36.85
C TYR A 9 -9.65 31.61 35.78
N GLU A 10 -10.91 31.57 36.24
CA GLU A 10 -12.05 32.09 35.47
C GLU A 10 -12.02 33.62 35.57
N ASP A 11 -11.30 34.27 34.65
CA ASP A 11 -11.48 35.70 34.45
C ASP A 11 -12.45 35.94 33.31
N ASN A 12 -13.69 36.24 33.69
CA ASN A 12 -14.71 36.86 32.85
C ASN A 12 -14.28 38.29 32.48
N MET A 13 -13.50 38.45 31.42
CA MET A 13 -13.44 39.72 30.70
C MET A 13 -14.33 39.59 29.46
N ILE A 14 -15.62 39.80 29.67
CA ILE A 14 -16.61 39.96 28.61
C ILE A 14 -16.52 41.41 28.14
N GLU A 15 -15.88 41.64 26.99
CA GLU A 15 -16.31 42.74 26.12
C GLU A 15 -17.77 42.47 25.74
N ASP A 16 -18.60 43.49 25.72
CA ASP A 16 -20.05 43.54 25.53
C ASP A 16 -20.55 42.84 24.25
N THR A 17 -20.39 41.51 24.16
CA THR A 17 -20.91 40.68 23.09
C THR A 17 -21.91 39.69 23.66
N THR A 18 -23.11 39.67 23.09
CA THR A 18 -24.14 38.72 23.49
C THR A 18 -23.63 37.29 23.30
N ARG A 19 -24.06 36.34 24.14
CA ARG A 19 -23.69 34.91 24.05
C ARG A 19 -23.96 34.37 22.66
N GLU A 20 -24.95 34.87 21.96
CA GLU A 20 -25.30 34.52 20.58
C GLU A 20 -24.24 34.96 19.57
N ASP A 21 -23.71 36.17 19.70
CA ASP A 21 -22.64 36.71 18.85
C ASP A 21 -21.34 35.92 19.00
N TRP A 22 -21.01 35.50 20.24
CA TRP A 22 -19.86 34.64 20.48
C TRP A 22 -20.02 33.27 19.84
N GLN A 23 -21.21 32.65 19.99
CA GLN A 23 -21.52 31.35 19.38
C GLN A 23 -21.42 31.38 17.86
N GLN A 24 -21.93 32.44 17.22
CA GLN A 24 -21.82 32.61 15.77
C GLN A 24 -20.35 32.72 15.32
N ARG A 25 -19.54 33.49 16.04
CA ARG A 25 -18.10 33.61 15.76
C ARG A 25 -17.35 32.31 15.99
N ALA A 26 -17.70 31.56 17.02
CA ALA A 26 -17.11 30.24 17.28
C ALA A 26 -17.44 29.25 16.16
N ILE A 27 -18.69 29.22 15.70
CA ILE A 27 -19.11 28.36 14.55
C ILE A 27 -18.43 28.83 13.27
N ALA A 28 -18.35 30.12 12.99
CA ALA A 28 -17.64 30.65 11.82
C ALA A 28 -16.16 30.20 11.81
N PHE A 29 -15.51 30.18 12.98
CA PHE A 29 -14.16 29.65 13.10
C PHE A 29 -14.11 28.13 12.86
N LEU A 30 -15.00 27.32 13.45
CA LEU A 30 -15.07 25.89 13.24
C LEU A 30 -15.24 25.53 11.76
N LYS A 31 -16.06 26.27 11.02
CA LYS A 31 -16.23 26.09 9.55
C LYS A 31 -14.92 26.26 8.74
N THR A 32 -13.89 26.85 9.35
CA THR A 32 -12.57 27.00 8.71
C THR A 32 -11.55 25.95 9.13
N VAL A 33 -11.93 24.98 9.98
CA VAL A 33 -11.05 23.97 10.56
C VAL A 33 -11.53 22.57 10.20
N SER A 34 -10.73 21.81 9.46
CA SER A 34 -11.05 20.41 9.14
C SER A 34 -10.87 19.52 10.39
N PRO A 35 -11.80 18.56 10.63
CA PRO A 35 -12.94 18.13 9.82
C PRO A 35 -14.27 18.85 10.16
N PHE A 36 -14.23 19.89 10.98
CA PHE A 36 -15.45 20.62 11.37
C PHE A 36 -16.13 21.29 10.18
N ASP A 37 -15.39 21.63 9.11
CA ASP A 37 -15.89 22.15 7.83
C ASP A 37 -16.86 21.21 7.09
N THR A 38 -16.94 19.93 7.50
CA THR A 38 -17.82 18.91 6.90
C THR A 38 -19.14 18.73 7.65
N LEU A 39 -19.38 19.47 8.73
CA LEU A 39 -20.57 19.32 9.55
C LEU A 39 -21.81 19.97 8.91
N SER A 40 -22.98 19.35 9.16
CA SER A 40 -24.27 19.90 8.79
C SER A 40 -24.69 21.07 9.69
N ASP A 41 -25.64 21.89 9.23
CA ASP A 41 -26.17 23.00 10.04
C ASP A 41 -26.85 22.53 11.34
N GLU A 42 -27.43 21.33 11.35
CA GLU A 42 -27.99 20.70 12.56
C GLU A 42 -26.88 20.36 13.57
N GLU A 43 -25.77 19.78 13.10
CA GLU A 43 -24.61 19.46 13.96
C GLU A 43 -23.99 20.74 14.53
N TYR A 44 -23.87 21.80 13.74
CA TYR A 44 -23.41 23.11 14.24
C TYR A 44 -24.38 23.70 15.28
N SER A 45 -25.69 23.57 15.09
CA SER A 45 -26.68 24.06 16.06
C SER A 45 -26.55 23.34 17.41
N ILE A 46 -26.27 22.04 17.40
CA ILE A 46 -26.03 21.27 18.64
C ILE A 46 -24.72 21.68 19.29
N LEU A 47 -23.64 21.85 18.51
CA LEU A 47 -22.33 22.24 19.02
C LEU A 47 -22.34 23.63 19.64
N SER A 48 -22.97 24.63 18.99
CA SER A 48 -22.99 26.04 19.40
C SER A 48 -23.41 26.23 20.87
N LYS A 49 -24.35 25.40 21.34
CA LYS A 49 -24.89 25.44 22.69
C LYS A 49 -23.92 24.95 23.77
N THR A 50 -22.88 24.19 23.37
CA THR A 50 -21.99 23.47 24.28
C THR A 50 -20.52 23.91 24.21
N LEU A 51 -20.17 24.72 23.21
CA LEU A 51 -18.82 25.26 23.06
C LEU A 51 -18.47 26.18 24.21
N THR A 52 -17.18 26.17 24.61
CA THR A 52 -16.60 27.11 25.57
C THR A 52 -15.28 27.65 25.04
N GLU A 53 -14.87 28.83 25.50
CA GLU A 53 -13.54 29.39 25.20
C GLU A 53 -12.68 29.30 26.47
N LYS A 54 -11.44 28.87 26.31
CA LYS A 54 -10.43 28.88 27.39
C LYS A 54 -9.20 29.65 26.94
N VAL A 55 -8.67 30.46 27.87
CA VAL A 55 -7.45 31.24 27.66
C VAL A 55 -6.36 30.69 28.56
N PHE A 56 -5.18 30.48 28.01
CA PHE A 56 -4.01 30.00 28.73
C PHE A 56 -2.87 30.98 28.51
N ARG A 57 -2.24 31.40 29.61
CA ARG A 57 -1.04 32.27 29.55
C ARG A 57 0.17 31.40 29.14
N GLU A 58 1.16 32.06 28.54
CA GLU A 58 2.45 31.44 28.23
C GLU A 58 2.99 30.65 29.44
N GLY A 59 3.54 29.45 29.20
CA GLY A 59 4.08 28.54 30.21
C GLY A 59 3.04 27.73 30.98
N THR A 60 1.72 27.93 30.75
CA THR A 60 0.68 27.14 31.42
C THR A 60 0.67 25.70 30.91
N ILE A 61 0.78 24.73 31.81
CA ILE A 61 0.61 23.30 31.48
C ILE A 61 -0.88 23.01 31.40
N ILE A 62 -1.39 22.81 30.17
CA ILE A 62 -2.79 22.53 29.88
C ILE A 62 -3.11 21.07 30.16
N PHE A 63 -2.22 20.18 29.72
CA PHE A 63 -2.28 18.74 30.00
C PHE A 63 -0.98 18.24 30.61
N GLY A 64 -1.04 17.47 31.68
CA GLY A 64 0.09 16.76 32.28
C GLY A 64 0.08 15.28 31.88
N GLN A 65 1.19 14.80 31.36
CA GLN A 65 1.39 13.40 30.94
C GLN A 65 1.03 12.41 32.06
N GLY A 66 0.15 11.45 31.79
CA GLY A 66 -0.32 10.42 32.71
C GLY A 66 -1.20 10.92 33.85
N ARG A 67 -1.43 12.24 33.97
CA ARG A 67 -2.13 12.88 35.09
C ARG A 67 -3.49 13.45 34.72
N THR A 68 -3.58 14.22 33.63
CA THR A 68 -4.78 14.98 33.25
C THR A 68 -5.79 14.11 32.50
N ALA A 69 -7.03 14.05 32.98
CA ALA A 69 -8.16 13.51 32.24
C ALA A 69 -8.57 14.52 31.15
N ILE A 70 -8.79 14.06 29.92
CA ILE A 70 -9.12 14.92 28.79
C ILE A 70 -10.64 15.00 28.67
N GLU A 71 -11.19 16.18 28.94
CA GLU A 71 -12.64 16.44 28.98
C GLU A 71 -13.17 17.12 27.70
N GLY A 72 -12.30 17.50 26.77
CA GLY A 72 -12.70 18.11 25.52
C GLY A 72 -11.60 18.14 24.47
N LEU A 73 -12.00 18.43 23.23
CA LEU A 73 -11.10 18.76 22.13
C LEU A 73 -10.83 20.26 22.14
N TYR A 74 -9.57 20.64 22.17
CA TYR A 74 -9.11 22.01 22.18
C TYR A 74 -8.66 22.45 20.80
N LEU A 75 -9.35 23.40 20.18
CA LEU A 75 -9.00 24.00 18.89
C LEU A 75 -8.35 25.37 19.12
N ILE A 76 -7.15 25.56 18.63
CA ILE A 76 -6.38 26.79 18.83
C ILE A 76 -6.93 27.90 17.93
N LYS A 77 -7.56 28.91 18.53
CA LYS A 77 -8.08 30.08 17.84
C LYS A 77 -6.99 31.14 17.61
N SER A 78 -6.10 31.32 18.59
CA SER A 78 -4.91 32.15 18.51
C SER A 78 -3.85 31.65 19.50
N GLY A 79 -2.58 31.95 19.24
CA GLY A 79 -1.46 31.46 20.02
C GLY A 79 -0.97 30.09 19.54
N SER A 80 -0.10 29.48 20.35
CA SER A 80 0.51 28.17 20.05
C SER A 80 0.79 27.38 21.32
N VAL A 81 0.86 26.03 21.17
CA VAL A 81 1.20 25.12 22.26
C VAL A 81 2.36 24.23 21.86
N LYS A 82 3.22 23.86 22.81
CA LYS A 82 4.24 22.82 22.62
C LYS A 82 3.76 21.52 23.24
N LEU A 83 3.96 20.41 22.51
CA LEU A 83 3.66 19.06 22.94
C LEU A 83 4.98 18.31 23.17
N TYR A 84 5.17 17.76 24.38
CA TYR A 84 6.41 17.09 24.73
C TYR A 84 6.19 15.95 25.72
N LEU A 85 7.16 15.02 25.76
CA LEU A 85 7.26 13.96 26.77
C LEU A 85 8.31 14.36 27.81
N LYS A 86 8.10 13.93 29.06
CA LYS A 86 9.20 13.84 30.04
C LYS A 86 9.60 12.40 30.20
N ASP A 87 10.90 12.11 30.08
CA ASP A 87 11.46 10.79 30.36
C ASP A 87 11.51 10.53 31.88
N GLU A 88 12.01 9.34 32.27
CA GLU A 88 12.15 8.94 33.67
C GLU A 88 13.12 9.82 34.47
N HIS A 89 14.01 10.54 33.77
CA HIS A 89 14.99 11.47 34.35
C HIS A 89 14.49 12.92 34.34
N GLY A 90 13.27 13.17 33.85
CA GLY A 90 12.66 14.50 33.77
C GLY A 90 13.09 15.34 32.57
N THR A 91 13.87 14.77 31.64
CA THR A 91 14.32 15.44 30.42
C THR A 91 13.14 15.63 29.45
N GLU A 92 12.97 16.84 28.93
CA GLU A 92 11.90 17.16 27.99
C GLU A 92 12.31 16.74 26.56
N ILE A 93 11.48 15.89 25.95
CA ILE A 93 11.60 15.50 24.56
C ILE A 93 10.47 16.18 23.78
N LEU A 94 10.80 17.27 23.08
CA LEU A 94 9.85 18.00 22.25
C LEU A 94 9.33 17.10 21.12
N LYS A 95 8.01 17.09 20.90
CA LYS A 95 7.36 16.35 19.83
C LYS A 95 6.93 17.26 18.68
N GLU A 96 6.15 18.27 18.98
CA GLU A 96 5.66 19.21 17.97
C GLU A 96 5.17 20.51 18.61
N TYR A 97 5.11 21.57 17.79
CA TYR A 97 4.34 22.77 18.09
C TYR A 97 3.04 22.74 17.31
N ARG A 98 1.97 23.30 17.92
CA ARG A 98 0.66 23.46 17.27
C ARG A 98 0.22 24.90 17.39
N GLY A 99 -0.26 25.46 16.29
CA GLY A 99 -0.69 26.85 16.20
C GLY A 99 -2.15 27.00 15.79
N LYS A 100 -2.51 28.20 15.35
CA LYS A 100 -3.89 28.55 14.93
C LYS A 100 -4.46 27.52 13.93
N LYS A 101 -5.69 27.07 14.20
CA LYS A 101 -6.44 26.03 13.48
C LYS A 101 -5.99 24.60 13.75
N ASP A 102 -4.94 24.38 14.52
CA ASP A 102 -4.61 23.06 15.04
C ASP A 102 -5.48 22.71 16.26
N TYR A 103 -5.42 21.45 16.67
CA TYR A 103 -6.19 20.94 17.81
C TYR A 103 -5.36 19.94 18.64
N PHE A 104 -5.73 19.76 19.92
CA PHE A 104 -5.16 18.75 20.80
C PHE A 104 -6.23 18.15 21.71
N GLY A 105 -5.95 16.97 22.27
CA GLY A 105 -6.87 16.22 23.16
C GLY A 105 -7.63 15.10 22.48
N ALA A 106 -7.78 15.06 21.15
CA ALA A 106 -8.56 14.05 20.43
C ALA A 106 -8.15 12.61 20.78
N LEU A 107 -6.85 12.32 20.76
CA LEU A 107 -6.31 10.98 20.96
C LEU A 107 -6.70 10.37 22.31
N GLY A 108 -6.46 11.09 23.40
CA GLY A 108 -6.77 10.57 24.73
C GLY A 108 -8.27 10.40 24.98
N MET A 109 -9.12 11.22 24.36
CA MET A 109 -10.58 11.06 24.46
C MET A 109 -11.06 9.82 23.70
N ILE A 110 -10.56 9.59 22.49
CA ILE A 110 -10.91 8.43 21.67
C ILE A 110 -10.43 7.14 22.34
N MET A 111 -9.22 7.16 22.92
CA MET A 111 -8.66 6.01 23.65
C MET A 111 -9.21 5.82 25.05
N GLY A 112 -9.94 6.78 25.59
CA GLY A 112 -10.39 6.72 26.98
C GLY A 112 -9.26 6.81 28.02
N THR A 113 -8.08 7.32 27.61
CA THR A 113 -6.89 7.42 28.47
C THR A 113 -6.70 8.86 28.99
N LYS A 114 -5.88 9.00 30.04
CA LYS A 114 -5.32 10.29 30.42
C LYS A 114 -4.37 10.82 29.35
N ALA A 115 -4.00 12.08 29.44
CA ALA A 115 -3.09 12.72 28.49
C ALA A 115 -1.75 11.96 28.37
N ASN A 116 -1.40 11.56 27.15
CA ASN A 116 -0.15 10.82 26.89
C ASN A 116 1.06 11.73 26.70
N LEU A 117 0.84 13.04 26.54
CA LEU A 117 1.84 14.08 26.36
C LEU A 117 1.56 15.23 27.31
N ASN A 118 2.61 15.96 27.69
CA ASN A 118 2.44 17.30 28.24
C ASN A 118 2.07 18.24 27.11
N VAL A 119 1.10 19.13 27.38
CA VAL A 119 0.72 20.21 26.48
C VAL A 119 0.86 21.50 27.27
N GLU A 120 1.71 22.39 26.81
CA GLU A 120 2.03 23.66 27.46
C GLU A 120 1.82 24.83 26.47
N ALA A 121 1.22 25.88 26.92
CA ALA A 121 1.07 27.10 26.12
C ALA A 121 2.47 27.70 25.85
N ALA A 122 2.85 27.78 24.58
CA ALA A 122 4.13 28.38 24.18
C ALA A 122 4.09 29.92 24.09
N GLU A 123 2.89 30.47 24.06
CA GLU A 123 2.53 31.88 24.12
C GLU A 123 1.09 31.99 24.63
N ASP A 124 0.58 33.18 24.88
CA ASP A 124 -0.81 33.38 25.29
C ASP A 124 -1.76 32.77 24.25
N THR A 125 -2.46 31.70 24.65
CA THR A 125 -3.20 30.85 23.74
C THR A 125 -4.69 30.83 24.07
N ARG A 126 -5.53 31.06 23.06
CA ARG A 126 -7.00 30.98 23.17
C ARG A 126 -7.49 29.74 22.42
N CYS A 127 -8.26 28.90 23.07
CA CYS A 127 -8.81 27.67 22.51
C CYS A 127 -10.34 27.66 22.58
N ILE A 128 -10.99 27.23 21.49
CA ILE A 128 -12.38 26.77 21.52
C ILE A 128 -12.37 25.32 21.95
N VAL A 129 -13.18 24.99 22.97
CA VAL A 129 -13.25 23.64 23.52
C VAL A 129 -14.57 23.00 23.14
N VAL A 130 -14.48 21.85 22.46
CA VAL A 130 -15.61 20.97 22.17
C VAL A 130 -15.67 19.92 23.27
N PRO A 131 -16.73 19.84 24.09
CA PRO A 131 -16.82 18.87 25.17
C PRO A 131 -16.70 17.43 24.67
N LYS A 132 -16.07 16.56 25.46
CA LYS A 132 -15.82 15.13 25.15
C LYS A 132 -17.06 14.42 24.64
N LYS A 133 -18.23 14.61 25.28
CA LYS A 133 -19.50 13.99 24.88
C LYS A 133 -19.87 14.35 23.44
N ASN A 134 -19.79 15.62 23.08
CA ASN A 134 -20.15 16.11 21.75
C ASN A 134 -19.12 15.68 20.70
N PHE A 135 -17.84 15.75 21.04
CA PHE A 135 -16.78 15.27 20.16
C PHE A 135 -16.93 13.77 19.84
N LEU A 136 -17.15 12.92 20.86
CA LEU A 136 -17.34 11.49 20.65
C LEU A 136 -18.65 11.20 19.88
N ALA A 137 -19.72 11.97 20.12
CA ALA A 137 -20.94 11.85 19.33
C ALA A 137 -20.68 12.10 17.83
N LEU A 138 -19.95 13.16 17.48
CA LEU A 138 -19.56 13.43 16.08
C LEU A 138 -18.69 12.32 15.49
N VAL A 139 -17.71 11.82 16.26
CA VAL A 139 -16.90 10.68 15.84
C VAL A 139 -17.76 9.43 15.58
N HIS A 140 -18.88 9.27 16.30
CA HIS A 140 -19.77 8.11 16.13
C HIS A 140 -20.80 8.29 15.00
N THR A 141 -21.27 9.51 14.74
CA THR A 141 -22.40 9.75 13.84
C THR A 141 -22.00 10.29 12.48
N ASN A 142 -20.88 11.04 12.38
CA ASN A 142 -20.44 11.65 11.13
C ASN A 142 -19.26 10.86 10.52
N PRO A 143 -19.46 10.19 9.37
CA PRO A 143 -18.42 9.35 8.74
C PRO A 143 -17.15 10.11 8.36
N LEU A 144 -17.26 11.32 7.81
CA LEU A 144 -16.11 12.14 7.40
C LEU A 144 -15.30 12.58 8.61
N PHE A 145 -16.00 12.95 9.69
CA PHE A 145 -15.39 13.32 10.96
C PHE A 145 -14.65 12.13 11.60
N SER A 146 -15.27 10.94 11.58
CA SER A 146 -14.64 9.69 12.04
C SER A 146 -13.37 9.37 11.27
N VAL A 147 -13.44 9.42 9.96
CA VAL A 147 -12.33 9.09 9.07
C VAL A 147 -11.15 10.06 9.24
N PHE A 148 -11.42 11.35 9.39
CA PHE A 148 -10.36 12.34 9.61
C PHE A 148 -9.55 12.04 10.88
N TYR A 149 -10.22 11.82 12.01
CA TYR A 149 -9.54 11.50 13.27
C TYR A 149 -8.89 10.12 13.24
N LEU A 150 -9.50 9.15 12.55
CA LEU A 150 -8.94 7.84 12.34
C LEU A 150 -7.63 7.92 11.54
N LYS A 151 -7.60 8.68 10.44
CA LYS A 151 -6.40 8.91 9.63
C LYS A 151 -5.30 9.62 10.42
N SER A 152 -5.67 10.64 11.18
CA SER A 152 -4.76 11.35 12.08
C SER A 152 -4.23 10.44 13.19
N PHE A 153 -5.08 9.54 13.69
CA PHE A 153 -4.75 8.57 14.72
C PHE A 153 -3.81 7.49 14.19
N CYS A 154 -4.11 6.85 13.06
CA CYS A 154 -3.23 5.85 12.46
C CYS A 154 -1.83 6.42 12.22
N LYS A 155 -1.75 7.65 11.67
CA LYS A 155 -0.48 8.34 11.47
C LYS A 155 0.30 8.60 12.77
N LYS A 156 -0.40 8.91 13.88
CA LYS A 156 0.20 9.21 15.19
C LYS A 156 0.41 7.96 16.06
N TYR A 157 -0.47 6.97 15.99
CA TYR A 157 -0.36 5.71 16.76
C TYR A 157 0.83 4.87 16.30
N ILE A 158 1.04 4.81 14.99
CA ILE A 158 2.24 4.20 14.41
C ILE A 158 3.49 4.90 14.96
N HIS A 159 3.46 6.23 15.12
CA HIS A 159 4.56 7.00 15.70
C HIS A 159 4.71 6.78 17.23
N SER A 160 3.61 6.59 17.98
CA SER A 160 3.63 6.39 19.44
C SER A 160 3.98 4.97 19.86
N ALA A 161 3.52 3.94 19.14
CA ALA A 161 3.95 2.55 19.33
C ALA A 161 5.46 2.40 19.07
N HIS A 162 6.00 3.22 18.18
CA HIS A 162 7.42 3.33 17.93
C HIS A 162 8.21 3.82 19.17
N LEU A 163 7.63 4.74 19.94
CA LEU A 163 8.29 5.33 21.12
C LEU A 163 8.26 4.42 22.36
N GLU A 164 7.23 3.61 22.55
CA GLU A 164 7.15 2.67 23.68
C GLU A 164 8.08 1.47 23.52
N LEU A 165 8.32 1.02 22.28
CA LEU A 165 9.28 -0.07 22.00
C LEU A 165 10.75 0.36 22.12
N HIS A 166 11.05 1.64 22.01
CA HIS A 166 12.42 2.17 22.22
C HIS A 166 12.84 2.25 23.69
N LYS A 167 11.91 2.20 24.65
CA LYS A 167 12.24 2.20 26.09
C LYS A 167 12.96 0.94 26.59
N LYS A 168 13.11 -0.11 25.79
CA LYS A 168 13.74 -1.38 26.22
C LYS A 168 15.02 -1.78 25.50
N ARG A 169 15.59 -0.98 24.62
CA ARG A 169 16.93 -1.26 24.07
C ARG A 169 17.65 0.02 23.70
N GLU A 170 18.60 0.42 24.54
CA GLU A 170 19.75 1.21 24.13
C GLU A 170 20.49 0.51 22.99
N SER A 171 20.82 1.28 22.04
CA SER A 171 21.92 1.21 21.08
C SER A 171 21.53 1.25 19.61
N THR A 172 21.90 2.37 19.03
CA THR A 172 22.49 2.59 17.70
C THR A 172 21.69 2.24 16.45
N LYS A 173 21.34 3.32 15.71
CA LYS A 173 21.17 3.38 14.24
C LYS A 173 20.04 2.57 13.63
N ALA A 174 18.80 3.06 13.83
CA ALA A 174 17.65 2.67 13.02
C ALA A 174 17.08 3.86 12.22
N GLU A 175 17.90 4.84 11.87
CA GLU A 175 17.46 6.07 11.18
C GLU A 175 17.33 5.92 9.65
N GLY A 176 17.86 4.84 9.05
CA GLY A 176 17.99 4.72 7.60
C GLY A 176 16.69 4.44 6.83
N ALA A 177 15.82 3.57 7.32
CA ALA A 177 14.67 3.10 6.54
C ALA A 177 13.47 4.08 6.53
N PHE A 178 13.40 4.99 7.49
CA PHE A 178 12.35 6.02 7.57
C PHE A 178 12.36 6.97 6.37
N TYR A 179 13.55 7.33 5.89
CA TYR A 179 13.74 8.28 4.79
C TYR A 179 13.22 7.77 3.44
N LEU A 180 13.23 6.47 3.15
CA LEU A 180 12.73 5.92 1.88
C LEU A 180 11.22 6.15 1.65
N PHE A 181 10.45 6.21 2.71
CA PHE A 181 8.99 6.34 2.64
C PHE A 181 8.48 7.75 2.93
N SER A 182 9.29 8.56 3.59
CA SER A 182 8.96 9.94 3.96
C SER A 182 9.62 10.98 3.06
N GLU A 183 10.77 10.64 2.45
CA GLU A 183 11.49 11.55 1.57
C GLU A 183 11.02 11.45 0.13
N ASP A 184 10.73 12.60 -0.44
CA ASP A 184 10.39 12.72 -1.86
C ASP A 184 11.64 12.55 -2.73
N VAL A 185 11.49 11.94 -3.89
CA VAL A 185 12.56 11.81 -4.90
C VAL A 185 13.21 13.16 -5.22
N GLY A 186 12.43 14.24 -5.17
CA GLY A 186 12.89 15.60 -5.41
C GLY A 186 13.91 16.12 -4.40
N SER A 187 13.95 15.59 -3.16
CA SER A 187 14.94 15.94 -2.14
C SER A 187 16.29 15.27 -2.37
N VAL A 188 16.29 14.08 -2.98
CA VAL A 188 17.45 13.18 -3.15
C VAL A 188 18.05 13.26 -4.54
N MET A 189 17.25 13.65 -5.56
CA MET A 189 17.67 13.69 -6.95
C MET A 189 18.88 14.60 -7.18
N LYS A 190 19.74 14.22 -8.12
CA LYS A 190 20.76 15.11 -8.65
C LYS A 190 20.10 16.14 -9.59
N LYS A 191 20.10 17.41 -9.17
CA LYS A 191 19.62 18.54 -9.95
C LYS A 191 20.58 18.83 -11.11
N ARG A 192 20.06 19.32 -12.25
CA ARG A 192 20.82 19.63 -13.46
C ARG A 192 21.54 18.40 -14.04
N PRO A 193 20.78 17.40 -14.53
CA PRO A 193 21.36 16.21 -15.13
C PRO A 193 22.25 16.59 -16.32
N ARG A 194 23.34 15.85 -16.52
CA ARG A 194 24.20 16.02 -17.68
C ARG A 194 23.54 15.38 -18.89
N MET A 195 23.75 16.00 -20.05
CA MET A 195 23.10 15.61 -21.29
C MET A 195 24.13 15.41 -22.40
N CYS A 196 23.77 14.65 -23.42
CA CYS A 196 24.45 14.52 -24.68
C CYS A 196 23.44 14.61 -25.84
N LEU A 197 23.94 14.77 -27.06
CA LEU A 197 23.13 14.73 -28.26
C LEU A 197 22.97 13.27 -28.74
N PRO A 198 21.92 12.94 -29.50
CA PRO A 198 21.75 11.62 -30.09
C PRO A 198 22.91 11.21 -31.03
N ASP A 199 23.53 12.18 -31.68
CA ASP A 199 24.62 12.00 -32.63
C ASP A 199 26.02 12.10 -32.00
N ASP A 200 26.13 12.43 -30.71
CA ASP A 200 27.40 12.32 -29.99
C ASP A 200 27.92 10.88 -30.08
N THR A 201 29.24 10.70 -30.18
CA THR A 201 29.82 9.34 -30.20
C THR A 201 29.71 8.68 -28.82
N ALA A 202 29.64 7.34 -28.80
CA ALA A 202 29.66 6.57 -27.58
C ALA A 202 30.94 6.88 -26.75
N GLN A 203 32.07 7.13 -27.41
CA GLN A 203 33.31 7.55 -26.75
C GLN A 203 33.13 8.91 -26.06
N ALA A 204 32.58 9.91 -26.74
CA ALA A 204 32.33 11.23 -26.14
C ALA A 204 31.40 11.15 -24.92
N ALA A 205 30.37 10.29 -24.99
CA ALA A 205 29.48 10.02 -23.90
C ALA A 205 30.23 9.36 -22.71
N ALA A 206 31.06 8.36 -22.96
CA ALA A 206 31.89 7.71 -21.96
C ALA A 206 32.91 8.66 -21.31
N GLU A 207 33.59 9.49 -22.09
CA GLU A 207 34.50 10.52 -21.58
C GLU A 207 33.79 11.53 -20.70
N LYS A 208 32.58 11.95 -21.09
CA LYS A 208 31.74 12.85 -20.31
C LYS A 208 31.29 12.21 -18.99
N MET A 209 30.91 10.91 -18.98
CA MET A 209 30.59 10.17 -17.78
C MET A 209 31.80 10.06 -16.85
N ALA A 210 32.98 9.73 -17.39
CA ALA A 210 34.22 9.63 -16.62
C ALA A 210 34.64 10.99 -16.02
N LYS A 211 34.63 12.06 -16.82
CA LYS A 211 34.97 13.42 -16.39
C LYS A 211 34.12 13.91 -15.22
N TYR A 212 32.81 13.65 -15.27
CA TYR A 212 31.88 14.10 -14.23
C TYR A 212 31.60 13.05 -13.15
N ARG A 213 32.23 11.87 -13.23
CA ARG A 213 32.03 10.73 -12.32
C ARG A 213 30.54 10.35 -12.16
N ILE A 214 29.86 10.22 -13.29
CA ILE A 214 28.44 9.85 -13.36
C ILE A 214 28.25 8.61 -14.24
N GLY A 215 27.25 7.79 -13.91
CA GLY A 215 26.96 6.54 -14.64
C GLY A 215 25.89 6.68 -15.72
N SER A 216 25.39 7.90 -16.01
CA SER A 216 24.36 8.10 -17.03
C SER A 216 24.33 9.52 -17.58
N LEU A 217 23.85 9.66 -18.83
CA LEU A 217 23.54 10.93 -19.49
C LEU A 217 22.13 10.87 -20.08
N LEU A 218 21.36 11.94 -19.93
CA LEU A 218 20.13 12.08 -20.70
C LEU A 218 20.46 12.46 -22.15
N VAL A 219 19.74 11.87 -23.09
CA VAL A 219 19.92 12.16 -24.51
C VAL A 219 18.84 13.16 -24.89
N LYS A 220 19.29 14.35 -25.32
CA LYS A 220 18.44 15.49 -25.63
C LYS A 220 18.54 15.81 -27.13
N SER A 221 17.39 15.89 -27.82
CA SER A 221 17.34 16.32 -29.21
C SER A 221 17.71 17.79 -29.39
N GLU A 222 17.98 18.19 -30.62
CA GLU A 222 18.17 19.60 -30.99
C GLU A 222 16.93 20.46 -30.69
N SER A 223 15.74 19.89 -30.79
CA SER A 223 14.49 20.55 -30.41
C SER A 223 14.31 20.76 -28.89
N GLY A 224 15.20 20.20 -28.08
CA GLY A 224 15.17 20.38 -26.63
C GLY A 224 14.49 19.27 -25.85
N ASN A 225 13.87 18.31 -26.53
CA ASN A 225 13.17 17.19 -25.88
C ASN A 225 14.13 16.08 -25.41
N ILE A 226 13.82 15.42 -24.30
CA ILE A 226 14.57 14.26 -23.86
C ILE A 226 14.05 13.02 -24.58
N GLU A 227 14.92 12.39 -25.38
CA GLU A 227 14.61 11.24 -26.22
C GLU A 227 14.97 9.91 -25.55
N GLY A 228 15.97 9.92 -24.67
CA GLY A 228 16.44 8.69 -24.05
C GLY A 228 17.44 8.92 -22.92
N ILE A 229 18.01 7.84 -22.47
CA ILE A 229 19.11 7.79 -21.50
C ILE A 229 20.17 6.80 -21.98
N VAL A 230 21.44 7.16 -21.85
CA VAL A 230 22.56 6.25 -22.05
C VAL A 230 23.28 6.07 -20.73
N THR A 231 23.62 4.82 -20.40
CA THR A 231 24.25 4.43 -19.13
C THR A 231 25.58 3.69 -19.38
N ASP A 232 26.41 3.58 -18.34
CA ASP A 232 27.61 2.74 -18.36
C ASP A 232 27.28 1.25 -18.65
N LYS A 233 26.10 0.78 -18.25
CA LYS A 233 25.58 -0.55 -18.60
C LYS A 233 25.32 -0.66 -20.11
N ASP A 234 24.77 0.37 -20.75
CA ASP A 234 24.51 0.38 -22.19
C ASP A 234 25.82 0.35 -22.98
N LEU A 235 26.80 1.17 -22.58
CA LEU A 235 28.14 1.16 -23.19
C LEU A 235 28.76 -0.24 -23.10
N ARG A 236 28.70 -0.90 -21.96
CA ARG A 236 29.25 -2.24 -21.78
C ARG A 236 28.48 -3.30 -22.55
N ALA A 237 27.14 -3.31 -22.44
CA ALA A 237 26.31 -4.41 -22.97
C ALA A 237 25.95 -4.23 -24.45
N LYS A 238 25.74 -2.99 -24.92
CA LYS A 238 25.25 -2.71 -26.27
C LYS A 238 26.36 -2.28 -27.23
N LEU A 239 27.51 -1.80 -26.72
CA LEU A 239 28.65 -1.41 -27.54
C LEU A 239 29.79 -2.43 -27.41
N ILE A 240 30.44 -2.55 -26.24
CA ILE A 240 31.65 -3.34 -26.05
C ILE A 240 31.37 -4.84 -26.21
N ALA A 241 30.33 -5.38 -25.57
CA ALA A 241 29.99 -6.81 -25.66
C ALA A 241 29.56 -7.24 -27.07
N LYS A 242 29.12 -6.28 -27.92
CA LYS A 242 28.77 -6.54 -29.32
C LYS A 242 29.88 -6.24 -30.31
N GLY A 243 31.06 -5.80 -29.87
CA GLY A 243 32.17 -5.46 -30.71
C GLY A 243 31.93 -4.25 -31.60
N LEU A 244 31.02 -3.33 -31.20
CA LEU A 244 30.74 -2.12 -31.97
C LEU A 244 31.82 -1.05 -31.75
N SER A 245 31.98 -0.17 -32.72
CA SER A 245 33.00 0.88 -32.66
C SER A 245 32.64 1.95 -31.63
N SER A 246 33.66 2.56 -31.02
CA SER A 246 33.48 3.67 -30.07
C SER A 246 32.94 4.96 -30.71
N ILE A 247 32.99 5.06 -32.05
CA ILE A 247 32.42 6.19 -32.83
C ILE A 247 30.91 6.03 -33.11
N GLU A 248 30.31 4.90 -32.74
CA GLU A 248 28.86 4.71 -32.86
C GLU A 248 28.09 5.85 -32.20
N PRO A 249 27.01 6.36 -32.81
CA PRO A 249 26.21 7.43 -32.24
C PRO A 249 25.42 6.92 -31.03
N VAL A 250 25.26 7.77 -30.00
CA VAL A 250 24.55 7.44 -28.77
C VAL A 250 23.13 6.91 -29.03
N ARG A 251 22.44 7.40 -30.05
CA ARG A 251 21.10 6.92 -30.44
C ARG A 251 21.01 5.43 -30.68
N SER A 252 22.11 4.80 -31.15
CA SER A 252 22.12 3.34 -31.44
C SER A 252 22.18 2.47 -30.18
N ILE A 253 22.65 3.03 -29.06
CA ILE A 253 22.86 2.30 -27.79
C ILE A 253 21.99 2.79 -26.64
N MET A 254 21.39 4.00 -26.73
CA MET A 254 20.54 4.55 -25.67
C MET A 254 19.33 3.68 -25.40
N SER A 255 18.74 3.85 -24.24
CA SER A 255 17.41 3.32 -23.88
C SER A 255 16.37 4.42 -24.06
N SER A 256 15.31 4.14 -24.83
CA SER A 256 14.21 5.06 -25.16
C SER A 256 12.88 4.27 -25.15
N PRO A 257 11.78 4.89 -24.65
CA PRO A 257 11.72 6.16 -23.93
C PRO A 257 12.42 6.10 -22.57
N VAL A 258 12.74 7.26 -22.00
CA VAL A 258 13.30 7.32 -20.64
C VAL A 258 12.21 7.07 -19.60
N GLU A 259 12.48 6.18 -18.64
CA GLU A 259 11.58 5.98 -17.51
C GLU A 259 11.63 7.17 -16.56
N THR A 260 10.45 7.67 -16.19
CA THR A 260 10.30 8.88 -15.37
C THR A 260 9.58 8.61 -14.07
N ILE A 261 9.82 9.47 -13.08
CA ILE A 261 9.09 9.45 -11.80
C ILE A 261 8.78 10.90 -11.37
N PRO A 262 7.60 11.20 -10.81
CA PRO A 262 7.28 12.51 -10.26
C PRO A 262 8.22 12.91 -9.12
N SER A 263 8.61 14.18 -9.04
CA SER A 263 9.51 14.67 -7.98
C SER A 263 8.92 14.55 -6.57
N GLN A 264 7.60 14.50 -6.45
CA GLN A 264 6.88 14.32 -5.18
C GLN A 264 6.64 12.82 -4.82
N ALA A 265 7.05 11.91 -5.70
CA ALA A 265 6.94 10.49 -5.40
C ALA A 265 7.90 10.11 -4.26
N PRO A 266 7.50 9.22 -3.33
CA PRO A 266 8.39 8.70 -2.32
C PRO A 266 9.63 8.02 -2.94
N CYS A 267 10.78 8.12 -2.29
CA CYS A 267 12.01 7.42 -2.70
C CYS A 267 11.80 5.90 -2.84
N PHE A 268 10.89 5.33 -2.03
CA PHE A 268 10.47 3.94 -2.15
C PHE A 268 9.88 3.61 -3.52
N ASP A 269 8.99 4.46 -4.06
CA ASP A 269 8.37 4.22 -5.37
C ASP A 269 9.42 4.28 -6.50
N ALA A 270 10.41 5.16 -6.38
CA ALA A 270 11.54 5.20 -7.31
C ALA A 270 12.34 3.89 -7.26
N LEU A 271 12.67 3.42 -6.07
CA LEU A 271 13.41 2.19 -5.88
C LEU A 271 12.61 0.98 -6.38
N PHE A 272 11.31 0.95 -6.09
CA PHE A 272 10.38 -0.08 -6.56
C PHE A 272 10.34 -0.13 -8.10
N LEU A 273 10.20 1.02 -8.77
CA LEU A 273 10.19 1.10 -10.22
C LEU A 273 11.52 0.66 -10.83
N MET A 274 12.65 1.06 -10.22
CA MET A 274 13.98 0.61 -10.64
C MET A 274 14.14 -0.91 -10.55
N LEU A 275 13.64 -1.53 -9.46
CA LEU A 275 13.68 -2.98 -9.26
C LEU A 275 12.77 -3.70 -10.27
N GLN A 276 11.56 -3.21 -10.46
CA GLN A 276 10.59 -3.81 -11.40
C GLN A 276 11.09 -3.78 -12.85
N LYS A 277 11.75 -2.69 -13.25
CA LYS A 277 12.25 -2.50 -14.62
C LYS A 277 13.68 -3.02 -14.81
N GLY A 278 14.38 -3.45 -13.76
CA GLY A 278 15.79 -3.88 -13.81
C GLY A 278 16.76 -2.75 -14.19
N ILE A 279 16.42 -1.51 -13.84
CA ILE A 279 17.19 -0.29 -14.11
C ILE A 279 17.68 0.34 -12.81
N HIS A 280 18.70 1.22 -12.89
CA HIS A 280 19.30 1.88 -11.73
C HIS A 280 19.20 3.41 -11.79
N HIS A 281 18.59 3.96 -12.82
CA HIS A 281 18.48 5.39 -13.07
C HIS A 281 17.04 5.72 -13.48
N LEU A 282 16.47 6.77 -12.90
CA LEU A 282 15.17 7.32 -13.30
C LEU A 282 15.31 8.82 -13.52
N ALA A 283 14.68 9.31 -14.57
CA ALA A 283 14.54 10.75 -14.78
C ALA A 283 13.43 11.29 -13.87
N VAL A 284 13.69 12.38 -13.18
CA VAL A 284 12.73 12.99 -12.24
C VAL A 284 11.97 14.10 -12.95
N GLN A 285 10.64 14.01 -12.92
CA GLN A 285 9.74 14.93 -13.62
C GLN A 285 9.01 15.85 -12.66
N ARG A 286 8.86 17.12 -13.05
CA ARG A 286 8.01 18.12 -12.37
C ARG A 286 7.29 18.96 -13.40
N ALA A 287 5.94 19.01 -13.32
CA ALA A 287 5.10 19.74 -14.26
C ALA A 287 5.45 19.46 -15.75
N GLY A 288 5.62 18.18 -16.10
CA GLY A 288 5.92 17.76 -17.47
C GLY A 288 7.40 17.85 -17.89
N ASN A 289 8.26 18.53 -17.12
CA ASN A 289 9.67 18.72 -17.44
C ASN A 289 10.58 17.80 -16.61
N ILE A 290 11.64 17.28 -17.21
CA ILE A 290 12.68 16.54 -16.50
C ILE A 290 13.59 17.54 -15.77
N VAL A 291 13.60 17.44 -14.43
CA VAL A 291 14.30 18.37 -13.52
C VAL A 291 15.53 17.74 -12.85
N GLY A 292 15.69 16.42 -12.94
CA GLY A 292 16.78 15.71 -12.29
C GLY A 292 16.91 14.26 -12.75
N ILE A 293 17.89 13.58 -12.17
CA ILE A 293 18.05 12.11 -12.20
C ILE A 293 18.20 11.63 -10.76
N VAL A 294 17.58 10.53 -10.45
CA VAL A 294 17.78 9.78 -9.21
C VAL A 294 18.31 8.39 -9.53
N THR A 295 19.29 7.93 -8.77
CA THR A 295 19.86 6.59 -8.92
C THR A 295 19.57 5.73 -7.71
N ALA A 296 19.59 4.40 -7.88
CA ALA A 296 19.49 3.47 -6.78
C ALA A 296 20.56 3.74 -5.70
N HIS A 297 21.76 4.19 -6.10
CA HIS A 297 22.84 4.54 -5.18
C HIS A 297 22.50 5.79 -4.34
N ASP A 298 21.91 6.83 -4.94
CA ASP A 298 21.53 8.05 -4.22
C ASP A 298 20.47 7.74 -3.16
N ILE A 299 19.53 6.85 -3.46
CA ILE A 299 18.51 6.40 -2.50
C ILE A 299 19.13 5.48 -1.42
N LEU A 300 20.06 4.59 -1.79
CA LEU A 300 20.71 3.64 -0.88
C LEU A 300 21.66 4.31 0.12
N LEU A 301 22.23 5.47 -0.21
CA LEU A 301 23.04 6.25 0.73
C LEU A 301 22.22 6.72 1.94
N LEU A 302 20.89 6.75 1.84
CA LEU A 302 20.01 7.03 2.97
C LEU A 302 19.87 5.85 3.94
N GLU A 303 20.41 4.65 3.60
CA GLU A 303 20.14 3.43 4.37
C GLU A 303 21.31 2.47 4.57
N GLY A 304 21.41 1.95 5.81
CA GLY A 304 22.31 0.84 6.17
C GLY A 304 21.69 -0.57 6.12
N ARG A 305 20.35 -0.75 5.92
CA ARG A 305 19.65 -2.07 5.86
C ARG A 305 18.39 -1.98 4.99
N SER A 306 18.54 -2.09 3.70
CA SER A 306 17.48 -1.89 2.70
C SER A 306 16.91 -3.21 2.13
N PRO A 307 15.62 -3.25 1.69
CA PRO A 307 15.07 -4.30 0.82
C PRO A 307 15.95 -4.65 -0.38
N VAL A 308 16.73 -3.68 -0.86
CA VAL A 308 17.69 -3.82 -1.96
C VAL A 308 18.79 -4.82 -1.66
N PHE A 309 19.20 -4.96 -0.40
CA PHE A 309 20.19 -5.98 -0.02
C PHE A 309 19.64 -7.38 -0.32
N LEU A 310 18.43 -7.68 0.16
CA LEU A 310 17.76 -8.96 -0.13
C LEU A 310 17.56 -9.19 -1.62
N PHE A 311 17.14 -8.16 -2.35
CA PHE A 311 16.98 -8.27 -3.80
C PHE A 311 18.31 -8.61 -4.51
N ARG A 312 19.43 -7.98 -4.09
CA ARG A 312 20.77 -8.30 -4.60
C ARG A 312 21.21 -9.70 -4.22
N GLU A 313 20.96 -10.10 -2.97
CA GLU A 313 21.29 -11.44 -2.47
C GLU A 313 20.56 -12.51 -3.26
N ILE A 314 19.25 -12.37 -3.50
CA ILE A 314 18.45 -13.24 -4.37
C ILE A 314 19.05 -13.28 -5.78
N SER A 315 19.38 -12.11 -6.34
CA SER A 315 19.89 -11.99 -7.71
C SER A 315 21.27 -12.63 -7.91
N ALA A 316 22.07 -12.68 -6.86
CA ALA A 316 23.43 -13.22 -6.90
C ALA A 316 23.50 -14.75 -6.73
N GLN A 317 22.38 -15.40 -6.37
CA GLN A 317 22.39 -16.87 -6.21
C GLN A 317 22.66 -17.56 -7.55
N THR A 318 23.57 -18.50 -7.54
CA THR A 318 23.93 -19.33 -8.70
C THR A 318 23.38 -20.74 -8.61
N GLN A 319 22.84 -21.12 -7.46
CA GLN A 319 22.18 -22.41 -7.19
C GLN A 319 20.80 -22.15 -6.56
N ILE A 320 19.82 -23.00 -6.88
CA ILE A 320 18.44 -22.82 -6.42
C ILE A 320 18.34 -22.97 -4.90
N GLU A 321 19.11 -23.87 -4.30
CA GLU A 321 19.12 -24.16 -2.87
C GLU A 321 19.49 -22.91 -2.04
N GLY A 322 20.30 -22.02 -2.59
CA GLY A 322 20.66 -20.76 -1.96
C GLY A 322 19.47 -19.80 -1.77
N LEU A 323 18.36 -20.03 -2.49
CA LEU A 323 17.14 -19.22 -2.38
C LEU A 323 16.23 -19.66 -1.21
N TYR A 324 16.30 -20.92 -0.74
CA TYR A 324 15.32 -21.50 0.20
C TYR A 324 15.22 -20.79 1.55
N SER A 325 16.30 -20.18 2.00
CA SER A 325 16.32 -19.48 3.30
C SER A 325 15.92 -18.00 3.22
N LEU A 326 15.91 -17.40 2.03
CA LEU A 326 15.75 -15.95 1.86
C LEU A 326 14.35 -15.43 2.21
N PRO A 327 13.23 -16.10 1.89
CA PRO A 327 11.90 -15.64 2.30
C PRO A 327 11.71 -15.56 3.81
N LYS A 328 12.47 -16.33 4.61
CA LYS A 328 12.44 -16.27 6.08
C LYS A 328 12.88 -14.91 6.65
N GLN A 329 13.53 -14.08 5.83
CA GLN A 329 13.95 -12.74 6.22
C GLN A 329 12.85 -11.67 5.98
N PHE A 330 11.84 -11.96 5.14
CA PHE A 330 10.78 -11.00 4.77
C PHE A 330 9.96 -10.51 5.97
N PRO A 331 9.57 -11.35 6.95
CA PRO A 331 8.86 -10.87 8.13
C PRO A 331 9.67 -9.85 8.94
N ARG A 332 10.98 -10.05 9.08
CA ARG A 332 11.86 -9.11 9.79
C ARG A 332 11.93 -7.76 9.08
N LEU A 333 12.02 -7.78 7.75
CA LEU A 333 12.01 -6.57 6.93
C LEU A 333 10.67 -5.83 7.04
N ALA A 334 9.55 -6.54 6.87
CA ALA A 334 8.22 -5.96 7.00
C ALA A 334 7.96 -5.40 8.41
N LYS A 335 8.48 -6.05 9.47
CA LYS A 335 8.42 -5.51 10.84
C LYS A 335 9.08 -4.15 10.94
N THR A 336 10.26 -3.99 10.35
CA THR A 336 10.95 -2.71 10.30
C THR A 336 10.09 -1.67 9.58
N MET A 337 9.54 -2.01 8.40
CA MET A 337 8.67 -1.12 7.64
C MET A 337 7.41 -0.71 8.42
N ILE A 338 6.75 -1.64 9.11
CA ILE A 338 5.58 -1.35 9.96
C ILE A 338 5.96 -0.40 11.09
N LYS A 339 7.06 -0.64 11.78
CA LYS A 339 7.56 0.26 12.83
C LYS A 339 7.81 1.68 12.33
N GLU A 340 8.17 1.82 11.08
CA GLU A 340 8.42 3.09 10.40
C GLU A 340 7.17 3.73 9.80
N GLY A 341 6.01 3.12 10.01
CA GLY A 341 4.73 3.67 9.58
C GLY A 341 4.40 3.47 8.10
N VAL A 342 5.07 2.52 7.44
CA VAL A 342 4.80 2.19 6.05
C VAL A 342 3.42 1.58 5.92
N ARG A 343 2.64 2.03 4.93
CA ARG A 343 1.30 1.50 4.65
C ARG A 343 1.36 0.02 4.24
N ALA A 344 0.33 -0.74 4.61
CA ALA A 344 0.23 -2.16 4.33
C ALA A 344 0.39 -2.50 2.84
N ASN A 345 -0.21 -1.71 1.95
CA ASN A 345 -0.07 -1.88 0.50
C ASN A 345 1.39 -1.79 0.02
N ASN A 346 2.18 -0.88 0.56
CA ASN A 346 3.59 -0.77 0.18
C ASN A 346 4.41 -1.97 0.68
N ILE A 347 4.06 -2.52 1.85
CA ILE A 347 4.69 -3.72 2.40
C ILE A 347 4.36 -4.94 1.51
N THR A 348 3.10 -5.14 1.15
CA THR A 348 2.71 -6.26 0.27
C THR A 348 3.30 -6.15 -1.12
N ARG A 349 3.40 -4.93 -1.68
CA ARG A 349 4.11 -4.68 -2.95
C ARG A 349 5.60 -5.03 -2.86
N MET A 350 6.26 -4.67 -1.76
CA MET A 350 7.67 -5.04 -1.53
C MET A 350 7.83 -6.57 -1.42
N ILE A 351 6.97 -7.25 -0.64
CA ILE A 351 6.98 -8.72 -0.55
C ILE A 351 6.82 -9.32 -1.94
N THR A 352 5.88 -8.80 -2.75
CA THR A 352 5.65 -9.28 -4.12
C THR A 352 6.88 -9.15 -5.01
N VAL A 353 7.60 -8.02 -4.95
CA VAL A 353 8.83 -7.83 -5.75
C VAL A 353 9.91 -8.82 -5.36
N LEU A 354 10.06 -9.11 -4.07
CA LEU A 354 11.02 -10.11 -3.61
C LEU A 354 10.62 -11.52 -4.04
N ASN A 355 9.32 -11.86 -3.96
CA ASN A 355 8.78 -13.13 -4.43
C ASN A 355 8.98 -13.29 -5.96
N ASP A 356 8.64 -12.27 -6.73
CA ASP A 356 8.85 -12.24 -8.19
C ASP A 356 10.33 -12.45 -8.53
N ARG A 357 11.25 -11.87 -7.74
CA ARG A 357 12.67 -12.05 -7.97
C ARG A 357 13.16 -13.46 -7.63
N ILE A 358 12.62 -14.11 -6.59
CA ILE A 358 12.89 -15.52 -6.30
C ILE A 358 12.41 -16.40 -7.44
N LEU A 359 11.18 -16.19 -7.88
CA LEU A 359 10.59 -16.92 -9.02
C LEU A 359 11.43 -16.74 -10.30
N ASP A 360 11.79 -15.51 -10.63
CA ASP A 360 12.63 -15.18 -11.79
C ASP A 360 13.96 -15.94 -11.74
N ARG A 361 14.58 -15.99 -10.55
CA ARG A 361 15.86 -16.69 -10.39
C ARG A 361 15.72 -18.21 -10.48
N ILE A 362 14.66 -18.80 -9.89
CA ILE A 362 14.37 -20.24 -10.02
C ILE A 362 14.16 -20.60 -11.49
N LEU A 363 13.27 -19.88 -12.19
CA LEU A 363 12.98 -20.16 -13.60
C LEU A 363 14.22 -19.99 -14.49
N GLY A 364 15.02 -18.95 -14.27
CA GLY A 364 16.27 -18.74 -15.00
C GLY A 364 17.22 -19.93 -14.84
N LEU A 365 17.48 -20.37 -13.61
CA LEU A 365 18.36 -21.52 -13.34
C LEU A 365 17.82 -22.84 -13.89
N LEU A 366 16.51 -23.06 -13.81
CA LEU A 366 15.89 -24.26 -14.40
C LEU A 366 15.95 -24.27 -15.94
N ILE A 367 15.80 -23.10 -16.58
CA ILE A 367 15.95 -22.99 -18.04
C ILE A 367 17.40 -23.23 -18.46
N ASP A 368 18.37 -22.75 -17.69
CA ASP A 368 19.79 -23.04 -17.93
C ASP A 368 20.08 -24.53 -17.83
N GLU A 369 19.43 -25.26 -16.89
CA GLU A 369 19.56 -26.72 -16.71
C GLU A 369 18.83 -27.52 -17.79
N MET A 370 17.58 -27.12 -18.10
CA MET A 370 16.68 -27.91 -18.97
C MET A 370 16.86 -27.64 -20.47
N GLY A 371 17.58 -26.56 -20.80
CA GLY A 371 17.66 -26.01 -22.15
C GLY A 371 16.53 -25.04 -22.49
N LEU A 372 16.65 -24.35 -23.61
CA LEU A 372 15.71 -23.33 -24.05
C LEU A 372 14.29 -23.88 -24.27
N PRO A 373 13.24 -23.13 -23.91
CA PRO A 373 11.87 -23.51 -24.19
C PRO A 373 11.61 -23.69 -25.69
N PRO A 374 10.83 -24.71 -26.10
CA PRO A 374 10.56 -24.99 -27.53
C PRO A 374 9.70 -23.91 -28.21
N VAL A 375 8.93 -23.13 -27.45
CA VAL A 375 8.14 -21.99 -27.89
C VAL A 375 8.17 -20.91 -26.82
N PRO A 376 7.93 -19.64 -27.15
CA PRO A 376 7.79 -18.57 -26.17
C PRO A 376 6.68 -18.86 -25.16
N PHE A 377 6.91 -18.51 -23.90
CA PHE A 377 5.96 -18.71 -22.81
C PHE A 377 5.94 -17.54 -21.83
N CYS A 378 4.93 -17.56 -20.96
CA CYS A 378 4.82 -16.66 -19.83
C CYS A 378 4.37 -17.45 -18.59
N TRP A 379 5.06 -17.25 -17.48
CA TRP A 379 4.60 -17.70 -16.18
C TRP A 379 3.59 -16.67 -15.65
N LEU A 380 2.41 -17.15 -15.31
CA LEU A 380 1.33 -16.38 -14.74
C LEU A 380 1.28 -16.63 -13.23
N VAL A 381 1.05 -15.57 -12.47
CA VAL A 381 0.70 -15.63 -11.05
C VAL A 381 -0.70 -15.06 -10.86
N MET A 382 -1.47 -15.62 -9.94
CA MET A 382 -2.90 -15.37 -9.83
C MET A 382 -3.31 -15.05 -8.38
N GLY A 383 -4.59 -14.80 -8.16
CA GLY A 383 -5.14 -14.55 -6.84
C GLY A 383 -4.45 -13.37 -6.14
N SER A 384 -4.05 -13.53 -4.88
CA SER A 384 -3.36 -12.48 -4.10
C SER A 384 -2.00 -12.12 -4.69
N GLU A 385 -1.32 -13.07 -5.34
CA GLU A 385 -0.04 -12.84 -6.01
C GLU A 385 -0.24 -12.01 -7.29
N GLY A 386 -1.24 -12.35 -8.08
CA GLY A 386 -1.63 -11.59 -9.26
C GLY A 386 -2.06 -10.15 -8.93
N ARG A 387 -2.65 -9.94 -7.75
CA ARG A 387 -3.02 -8.60 -7.25
C ARG A 387 -1.89 -7.85 -6.54
N LYS A 388 -0.71 -8.45 -6.35
CA LYS A 388 0.41 -7.88 -5.57
C LYS A 388 0.03 -7.59 -4.11
N GLU A 389 -0.78 -8.46 -3.52
CA GLU A 389 -1.35 -8.34 -2.17
C GLU A 389 -0.92 -9.50 -1.26
N GLN A 390 0.21 -10.14 -1.59
CA GLN A 390 0.77 -11.22 -0.81
C GLN A 390 1.23 -10.76 0.58
N THR A 391 1.05 -11.65 1.56
CA THR A 391 1.55 -11.49 2.92
C THR A 391 2.47 -12.68 3.25
N PHE A 392 2.71 -12.96 4.53
CA PHE A 392 3.59 -14.08 4.93
C PHE A 392 2.92 -15.46 4.87
N SER A 393 1.59 -15.50 4.77
CA SER A 393 0.83 -16.73 4.53
C SER A 393 0.23 -16.65 3.13
N THR A 394 0.93 -17.26 2.19
CA THR A 394 0.57 -17.21 0.76
C THR A 394 0.65 -18.61 0.17
N ASP A 395 -0.44 -19.00 -0.50
CA ASP A 395 -0.51 -20.20 -1.30
C ASP A 395 0.09 -19.94 -2.69
N GLN A 396 0.56 -20.97 -3.35
CA GLN A 396 1.03 -20.91 -4.73
C GLN A 396 -0.15 -20.95 -5.69
N ASP A 397 -0.50 -19.80 -6.29
CA ASP A 397 -1.52 -19.73 -7.36
C ASP A 397 -0.81 -19.32 -8.66
N ASN A 398 -0.47 -20.28 -9.51
CA ASN A 398 0.32 -20.02 -10.71
C ASN A 398 -0.04 -20.92 -11.90
N ALA A 399 0.34 -20.49 -13.09
CA ALA A 399 0.06 -21.19 -14.34
C ALA A 399 1.13 -20.90 -15.41
N ILE A 400 1.15 -21.68 -16.46
CA ILE A 400 1.96 -21.40 -17.65
C ILE A 400 1.04 -21.18 -18.85
N ILE A 401 1.28 -20.10 -19.59
CA ILE A 401 0.72 -19.84 -20.90
C ILE A 401 1.86 -19.82 -21.92
N TYR A 402 1.70 -20.53 -23.03
CA TYR A 402 2.73 -20.56 -24.07
C TYR A 402 2.11 -20.35 -25.47
N GLU A 403 2.96 -20.00 -26.44
CA GLU A 403 2.52 -19.82 -27.83
C GLU A 403 2.02 -21.12 -28.42
N ASP A 404 0.99 -21.02 -29.27
CA ASP A 404 0.48 -22.14 -30.03
C ASP A 404 1.59 -22.62 -31.02
N ALA A 405 1.87 -23.91 -30.99
CA ALA A 405 2.86 -24.51 -31.89
C ALA A 405 2.23 -24.89 -33.22
N ASP A 406 3.00 -24.82 -34.30
CA ASP A 406 2.49 -25.04 -35.66
C ASP A 406 2.28 -26.53 -35.98
N ASP A 407 3.15 -27.42 -35.50
CA ASP A 407 3.10 -28.82 -35.78
C ASP A 407 2.90 -29.72 -34.53
N VAL A 408 2.52 -31.00 -34.76
CA VAL A 408 2.21 -31.98 -33.70
C VAL A 408 3.43 -32.28 -32.82
N ARG A 409 4.64 -32.34 -33.41
CA ARG A 409 5.86 -32.67 -32.65
C ARG A 409 6.24 -31.53 -31.72
N GLN A 410 6.14 -30.30 -32.20
CA GLN A 410 6.41 -29.11 -31.39
C GLN A 410 5.35 -28.93 -30.28
N LYS A 411 4.06 -29.27 -30.55
CA LYS A 411 3.00 -29.29 -29.52
C LYS A 411 3.33 -30.25 -28.39
N GLU A 412 3.72 -31.47 -28.71
CA GLU A 412 4.06 -32.48 -27.71
C GLU A 412 5.34 -32.10 -26.95
N ALA A 413 6.36 -31.58 -27.63
CA ALA A 413 7.59 -31.10 -27.02
C ALA A 413 7.32 -29.93 -26.04
N ALA A 414 6.48 -28.97 -26.44
CA ALA A 414 6.09 -27.82 -25.60
C ALA A 414 5.32 -28.30 -24.35
N ARG A 415 4.33 -29.14 -24.52
CA ARG A 415 3.56 -29.72 -23.41
C ARG A 415 4.44 -30.47 -22.41
N LYS A 416 5.34 -31.32 -22.87
CA LYS A 416 6.27 -32.09 -22.02
C LYS A 416 7.24 -31.16 -21.29
N TYR A 417 7.81 -30.17 -21.99
CA TYR A 417 8.76 -29.23 -21.43
C TYR A 417 8.12 -28.38 -20.34
N PHE A 418 6.99 -27.70 -20.62
CA PHE A 418 6.36 -26.78 -19.69
C PHE A 418 5.75 -27.48 -18.47
N LEU A 419 5.24 -28.72 -18.64
CA LEU A 419 4.78 -29.50 -17.49
C LEU A 419 5.95 -29.91 -16.58
N ALA A 420 7.11 -30.26 -17.14
CA ALA A 420 8.30 -30.56 -16.37
C ALA A 420 8.84 -29.30 -15.66
N LEU A 421 8.89 -28.16 -16.36
CA LEU A 421 9.28 -26.86 -15.79
C LEU A 421 8.33 -26.47 -14.66
N GLY A 422 7.01 -26.60 -14.86
CA GLY A 422 6.00 -26.29 -13.85
C GLY A 422 6.16 -27.13 -12.59
N LYS A 423 6.34 -28.45 -12.74
CA LYS A 423 6.57 -29.38 -11.61
C LYS A 423 7.82 -29.02 -10.81
N LYS A 424 8.96 -28.79 -11.49
CA LYS A 424 10.22 -28.43 -10.82
C LYS A 424 10.09 -27.08 -10.10
N THR A 425 9.53 -26.07 -10.76
CA THR A 425 9.38 -24.73 -10.18
C THR A 425 8.48 -24.74 -8.94
N VAL A 426 7.32 -25.42 -9.00
CA VAL A 426 6.39 -25.56 -7.86
C VAL A 426 7.07 -26.26 -6.69
N ALA A 427 7.88 -27.30 -6.93
CA ALA A 427 8.63 -27.99 -5.90
C ALA A 427 9.67 -27.07 -5.24
N HIS A 428 10.45 -26.31 -6.01
CA HIS A 428 11.44 -25.37 -5.46
C HIS A 428 10.80 -24.19 -4.71
N LEU A 429 9.65 -23.72 -5.17
CA LEU A 429 8.86 -22.73 -4.42
C LEU A 429 8.37 -23.28 -3.08
N ALA A 430 7.98 -24.57 -3.02
CA ALA A 430 7.59 -25.20 -1.75
C ALA A 430 8.78 -25.26 -0.76
N GLU A 431 9.99 -25.57 -1.24
CA GLU A 431 11.22 -25.52 -0.43
C GLU A 431 11.55 -24.09 0.05
N CYS A 432 11.20 -23.08 -0.72
CA CYS A 432 11.27 -21.68 -0.30
C CYS A 432 10.23 -21.31 0.78
N GLY A 433 9.29 -22.21 1.09
CA GLY A 433 8.25 -22.02 2.12
C GLY A 433 6.91 -21.51 1.59
N TYR A 434 6.68 -21.47 0.27
CA TYR A 434 5.38 -21.16 -0.31
C TYR A 434 4.47 -22.38 -0.27
N THR A 435 3.33 -22.28 0.41
CA THR A 435 2.40 -23.39 0.59
C THR A 435 1.79 -23.82 -0.75
N LEU A 436 1.67 -25.13 -0.97
CA LEU A 436 0.96 -25.66 -2.14
C LEU A 436 -0.53 -25.26 -2.08
N CYS A 437 -1.09 -24.86 -3.22
CA CYS A 437 -2.51 -24.54 -3.33
C CYS A 437 -3.38 -25.80 -3.12
N LYS A 438 -4.31 -25.74 -2.16
CA LYS A 438 -5.23 -26.85 -1.89
C LYS A 438 -6.17 -27.16 -3.05
N GLY A 439 -6.46 -26.17 -3.89
CA GLY A 439 -7.25 -26.31 -5.11
C GLY A 439 -6.46 -26.80 -6.31
N ASP A 440 -5.17 -27.13 -6.15
CA ASP A 440 -4.26 -27.57 -7.21
C ASP A 440 -4.18 -26.58 -8.40
N ILE A 441 -4.29 -25.27 -8.08
CA ILE A 441 -4.17 -24.18 -9.05
C ILE A 441 -2.68 -23.83 -9.20
N MET A 442 -1.94 -24.73 -9.80
CA MET A 442 -0.49 -24.62 -9.97
C MET A 442 -0.02 -25.08 -11.35
N ALA A 443 1.09 -24.53 -11.83
CA ALA A 443 1.70 -24.88 -13.11
C ALA A 443 2.17 -26.35 -13.20
N SER A 444 2.22 -27.07 -12.08
CA SER A 444 2.45 -28.52 -12.04
C SER A 444 1.24 -29.33 -12.54
N ASN A 445 0.04 -28.73 -12.53
CA ASN A 445 -1.19 -29.32 -13.03
C ASN A 445 -1.31 -29.10 -14.54
N PRO A 446 -1.50 -30.19 -15.34
CA PRO A 446 -1.67 -30.06 -16.80
C PRO A 446 -2.82 -29.15 -17.23
N LYS A 447 -3.87 -28.97 -16.41
CA LYS A 447 -4.99 -28.07 -16.72
C LYS A 447 -4.54 -26.61 -16.81
N TRP A 448 -3.52 -26.24 -16.05
CA TRP A 448 -3.07 -24.85 -15.90
C TRP A 448 -1.74 -24.57 -16.63
N THR A 449 -1.28 -25.52 -17.46
CA THR A 449 -0.11 -25.39 -18.33
C THR A 449 -0.55 -25.63 -19.76
N GLN A 450 -0.97 -24.56 -20.43
CA GLN A 450 -1.71 -24.63 -21.71
C GLN A 450 -1.23 -23.58 -22.72
N PRO A 451 -1.42 -23.83 -24.03
CA PRO A 451 -1.22 -22.81 -25.05
C PRO A 451 -2.29 -21.69 -24.95
N LEU A 452 -1.99 -20.54 -25.55
CA LEU A 452 -2.88 -19.36 -25.51
C LEU A 452 -4.28 -19.68 -26.04
N SER A 453 -4.39 -20.47 -27.11
CA SER A 453 -5.70 -20.85 -27.69
C SER A 453 -6.57 -21.64 -26.70
N GLU A 454 -5.99 -22.55 -25.91
CA GLU A 454 -6.73 -23.31 -24.90
C GLU A 454 -7.11 -22.43 -23.70
N TRP A 455 -6.23 -21.52 -23.25
CA TRP A 455 -6.58 -20.55 -22.22
C TRP A 455 -7.77 -19.67 -22.60
N ARG A 456 -7.85 -19.25 -23.87
CA ARG A 456 -9.03 -18.51 -24.39
C ARG A 456 -10.30 -19.35 -24.31
N LYS A 457 -10.25 -20.64 -24.66
CA LYS A 457 -11.40 -21.53 -24.56
C LYS A 457 -11.84 -21.76 -23.11
N ILE A 458 -10.90 -21.94 -22.19
CA ILE A 458 -11.18 -22.09 -20.75
C ILE A 458 -11.92 -20.84 -20.25
N PHE A 459 -11.41 -19.64 -20.56
CA PHE A 459 -12.04 -18.40 -20.14
C PHE A 459 -13.41 -18.17 -20.81
N ASP A 460 -13.52 -18.51 -22.10
CA ASP A 460 -14.81 -18.44 -22.81
C ASP A 460 -15.84 -19.39 -22.16
N HIS A 461 -15.43 -20.61 -21.79
CA HIS A 461 -16.31 -21.55 -21.10
C HIS A 461 -16.85 -20.98 -19.80
N TRP A 462 -15.99 -20.46 -18.92
CA TRP A 462 -16.40 -19.86 -17.65
C TRP A 462 -17.33 -18.65 -17.83
N ILE A 463 -17.13 -17.88 -18.89
CA ILE A 463 -17.93 -16.68 -19.15
C ILE A 463 -19.29 -17.01 -19.78
N PHE A 464 -19.35 -17.96 -20.70
CA PHE A 464 -20.59 -18.25 -21.45
C PHE A 464 -21.49 -19.31 -20.80
N SER A 465 -20.93 -20.19 -19.98
CA SER A 465 -21.66 -21.30 -19.34
C SER A 465 -21.22 -21.46 -17.88
N PRO A 466 -21.32 -20.40 -17.05
CA PRO A 466 -20.76 -20.42 -15.69
C PRO A 466 -21.57 -21.36 -14.81
N ASP A 467 -20.91 -22.32 -14.19
CA ASP A 467 -21.40 -23.03 -13.03
C ASP A 467 -20.80 -22.46 -11.73
N PRO A 468 -21.22 -22.91 -10.54
CA PRO A 468 -20.68 -22.39 -9.27
C PRO A 468 -19.17 -22.55 -9.12
N GLU A 469 -18.59 -23.65 -9.65
CA GLU A 469 -17.14 -23.89 -9.61
C GLU A 469 -16.41 -22.92 -10.56
N ASP A 470 -16.94 -22.67 -11.74
CA ASP A 470 -16.40 -21.73 -12.71
C ASP A 470 -16.42 -20.28 -12.19
N ILE A 471 -17.49 -19.88 -11.49
CA ILE A 471 -17.56 -18.57 -10.82
C ILE A 471 -16.45 -18.49 -9.77
N LEU A 472 -16.24 -19.53 -8.96
CA LEU A 472 -15.17 -19.56 -7.97
C LEU A 472 -13.79 -19.48 -8.64
N ASN A 473 -13.53 -20.29 -9.67
CA ASN A 473 -12.30 -20.28 -10.44
C ASN A 473 -12.03 -18.88 -11.02
N SER A 474 -13.04 -18.23 -11.60
CA SER A 474 -12.90 -16.90 -12.17
C SER A 474 -12.44 -15.86 -11.13
N THR A 475 -12.77 -16.02 -9.85
CA THR A 475 -12.33 -15.12 -8.78
C THR A 475 -10.82 -15.20 -8.49
N ILE A 476 -10.18 -16.32 -8.87
CA ILE A 476 -8.73 -16.53 -8.71
C ILE A 476 -8.02 -16.21 -10.03
N PHE A 477 -8.46 -16.85 -11.11
CA PHE A 477 -7.77 -16.78 -12.41
C PHE A 477 -7.89 -15.42 -13.10
N PHE A 478 -8.95 -14.66 -12.90
CA PHE A 478 -9.09 -13.34 -13.53
C PHE A 478 -8.20 -12.26 -12.90
N ASP A 479 -7.60 -12.55 -11.77
CA ASP A 479 -6.57 -11.71 -11.14
C ASP A 479 -5.14 -12.13 -11.53
N PHE A 480 -4.94 -12.62 -12.76
CA PHE A 480 -3.61 -13.01 -13.23
C PHE A 480 -2.75 -11.84 -13.67
N ARG A 481 -1.45 -12.00 -13.62
CA ARG A 481 -0.44 -11.13 -14.24
C ARG A 481 0.78 -11.92 -14.72
N PRO A 482 1.53 -11.38 -15.68
CA PRO A 482 2.82 -11.96 -16.04
C PRO A 482 3.82 -11.76 -14.90
N ALA A 483 4.59 -12.81 -14.57
CA ALA A 483 5.70 -12.76 -13.63
C ALA A 483 7.05 -13.08 -14.27
N PHE A 484 7.08 -13.90 -15.35
CA PHE A 484 8.29 -14.23 -16.07
C PHE A 484 7.98 -14.55 -17.54
N GLY A 485 8.94 -14.31 -18.44
CA GLY A 485 8.86 -14.65 -19.85
C GLY A 485 8.16 -13.61 -20.72
N LYS A 486 7.44 -14.06 -21.76
CA LYS A 486 6.84 -13.18 -22.78
C LYS A 486 5.51 -12.59 -22.31
N ALA A 487 5.55 -11.42 -21.65
CA ALA A 487 4.36 -10.75 -21.11
C ALA A 487 3.24 -10.49 -22.14
N LYS A 488 3.56 -10.43 -23.44
CA LYS A 488 2.59 -10.25 -24.54
C LYS A 488 1.50 -11.32 -24.51
N LEU A 489 1.82 -12.59 -24.19
CA LEU A 489 0.84 -13.69 -24.09
C LEU A 489 -0.20 -13.42 -22.99
N ALA A 490 0.24 -12.98 -21.83
CA ALA A 490 -0.64 -12.60 -20.72
C ALA A 490 -1.52 -11.38 -21.10
N ASN A 491 -0.93 -10.39 -21.78
CA ASN A 491 -1.68 -9.20 -22.20
C ASN A 491 -2.74 -9.53 -23.25
N GLU A 492 -2.46 -10.45 -24.17
CA GLU A 492 -3.46 -10.93 -25.14
C GLU A 492 -4.61 -11.67 -24.46
N LEU A 493 -4.31 -12.52 -23.48
CA LEU A 493 -5.33 -13.20 -22.69
C LEU A 493 -6.15 -12.19 -21.86
N ARG A 494 -5.51 -11.16 -21.28
CA ARG A 494 -6.19 -10.06 -20.57
C ARG A 494 -7.14 -9.29 -21.49
N SER A 495 -6.68 -8.94 -22.67
CA SER A 495 -7.51 -8.25 -23.69
C SER A 495 -8.70 -9.10 -24.11
N HIS A 496 -8.50 -10.42 -24.25
CA HIS A 496 -9.57 -11.37 -24.54
C HIS A 496 -10.61 -11.39 -23.41
N LEU A 497 -10.16 -11.54 -22.15
CA LEU A 497 -11.00 -11.52 -20.95
C LEU A 497 -11.87 -10.26 -20.90
N VAL A 498 -11.26 -9.08 -20.96
CA VAL A 498 -11.96 -7.79 -20.88
C VAL A 498 -13.00 -7.66 -22.01
N LYS A 499 -12.60 -8.01 -23.24
CA LYS A 499 -13.53 -7.98 -24.39
C LYS A 499 -14.75 -8.89 -24.20
N ARG A 500 -14.56 -10.06 -23.55
CA ARG A 500 -15.66 -11.01 -23.30
C ARG A 500 -16.54 -10.51 -22.16
N THR A 501 -15.99 -10.20 -21.01
CA THR A 501 -16.77 -9.83 -19.81
C THR A 501 -17.59 -8.56 -20.01
N THR A 502 -17.09 -7.56 -20.75
CA THR A 502 -17.87 -6.34 -21.05
C THR A 502 -19.12 -6.61 -21.89
N ARG A 503 -19.15 -7.71 -22.67
CA ARG A 503 -20.28 -8.09 -23.52
C ARG A 503 -21.25 -9.03 -22.85
N GLU A 504 -20.78 -9.90 -21.97
CA GLU A 504 -21.55 -10.98 -21.36
C GLU A 504 -22.13 -10.55 -20.01
N LYS A 505 -23.26 -9.84 -20.06
CA LYS A 505 -23.91 -9.30 -18.86
C LYS A 505 -24.46 -10.38 -17.92
N VAL A 506 -24.77 -11.58 -18.42
CA VAL A 506 -25.23 -12.70 -17.60
C VAL A 506 -24.11 -13.15 -16.65
N PHE A 507 -22.88 -13.29 -17.15
CA PHE A 507 -21.73 -13.62 -16.33
C PHE A 507 -21.48 -12.55 -15.25
N ILE A 508 -21.49 -11.28 -15.64
CA ILE A 508 -21.34 -10.14 -14.70
C ILE A 508 -22.44 -10.18 -13.63
N HIS A 509 -23.69 -10.52 -14.00
CA HIS A 509 -24.77 -10.66 -13.03
C HIS A 509 -24.55 -11.81 -12.04
N HIS A 510 -23.99 -12.95 -12.47
CA HIS A 510 -23.60 -14.03 -11.55
C HIS A 510 -22.48 -13.60 -10.58
N LEU A 511 -21.47 -12.87 -11.07
CA LEU A 511 -20.43 -12.30 -10.20
C LEU A 511 -21.02 -11.27 -9.21
N ALA A 512 -21.99 -10.46 -9.65
CA ALA A 512 -22.66 -9.49 -8.80
C ALA A 512 -23.47 -10.18 -7.68
N ARG A 513 -24.18 -11.27 -8.00
CA ARG A 513 -24.88 -12.08 -6.99
C ARG A 513 -23.90 -12.66 -5.96
N HIS A 514 -22.81 -13.26 -6.42
CA HIS A 514 -21.77 -13.79 -5.53
C HIS A 514 -21.15 -12.69 -4.66
N CYS A 515 -20.94 -11.49 -5.19
CA CYS A 515 -20.45 -10.34 -4.42
C CYS A 515 -21.48 -9.87 -3.38
N ALA A 516 -22.76 -9.88 -3.71
CA ALA A 516 -23.85 -9.46 -2.83
C ALA A 516 -24.14 -10.46 -1.68
N GLU A 517 -23.74 -11.72 -1.79
CA GLU A 517 -23.87 -12.74 -0.73
C GLU A 517 -22.91 -12.53 0.44
N ALA A 518 -21.86 -11.74 0.27
CA ALA A 518 -20.86 -11.48 1.29
C ALA A 518 -21.46 -10.69 2.47
N ARG A 519 -21.60 -11.30 3.64
CA ARG A 519 -22.15 -10.64 4.84
C ARG A 519 -21.06 -10.10 5.74
N PRO A 520 -21.27 -8.88 6.32
CA PRO A 520 -20.36 -8.39 7.35
C PRO A 520 -20.20 -9.41 8.48
N PRO A 521 -18.99 -9.67 8.98
CA PRO A 521 -18.80 -10.59 10.12
C PRO A 521 -19.19 -9.94 11.46
N LEU A 522 -20.38 -9.36 11.49
CA LEU A 522 -20.99 -8.69 12.64
C LEU A 522 -22.40 -9.23 12.88
N SER A 523 -22.75 -9.44 14.16
CA SER A 523 -24.12 -9.76 14.58
C SER A 523 -25.04 -8.53 14.49
N MET A 524 -26.35 -8.73 14.71
CA MET A 524 -27.34 -7.64 14.79
C MET A 524 -26.94 -6.58 15.85
N PHE A 525 -26.29 -6.98 16.93
CA PHE A 525 -25.78 -6.08 17.98
C PHE A 525 -24.38 -5.54 17.69
N LYS A 526 -23.89 -5.65 16.44
CA LYS A 526 -22.56 -5.21 16.00
C LYS A 526 -21.39 -5.85 16.80
N ASN A 527 -21.60 -7.05 17.35
CA ASN A 527 -20.51 -7.86 17.89
C ASN A 527 -19.86 -8.69 16.78
N PHE A 528 -18.55 -8.94 16.91
CA PHE A 528 -17.85 -9.78 15.95
C PHE A 528 -18.43 -11.20 15.90
N VAL A 529 -18.68 -11.71 14.70
CA VAL A 529 -19.04 -13.09 14.46
C VAL A 529 -17.73 -13.88 14.29
N VAL A 530 -17.47 -14.74 15.26
CA VAL A 530 -16.24 -15.56 15.33
C VAL A 530 -16.55 -17.03 15.13
N GLU A 531 -15.55 -17.83 14.83
CA GLU A 531 -15.67 -19.29 14.73
C GLU A 531 -16.08 -19.88 16.07
N LYS A 532 -17.11 -20.74 16.05
CA LYS A 532 -17.69 -21.31 17.28
C LYS A 532 -16.96 -22.56 17.75
N ASN A 533 -16.35 -23.32 16.83
CA ASN A 533 -15.74 -24.63 17.08
C ASN A 533 -14.40 -24.75 16.33
N GLY A 534 -13.64 -25.82 16.63
CA GLY A 534 -12.38 -26.14 15.94
C GLY A 534 -11.18 -25.36 16.46
N GLU A 535 -10.07 -25.48 15.75
CA GLU A 535 -8.75 -24.88 16.08
C GLU A 535 -8.78 -23.35 16.19
N HIS A 536 -9.68 -22.71 15.45
CA HIS A 536 -9.80 -21.25 15.39
C HIS A 536 -10.99 -20.71 16.17
N LYS A 537 -11.47 -21.43 17.19
CA LYS A 537 -12.56 -20.98 18.06
C LYS A 537 -12.26 -19.61 18.66
N GLY A 538 -13.25 -18.71 18.58
CA GLY A 538 -13.11 -17.33 19.07
C GLY A 538 -12.37 -16.39 18.11
N CYS A 539 -11.91 -16.88 16.96
CA CYS A 539 -11.21 -16.08 15.95
C CYS A 539 -12.11 -15.75 14.75
N LEU A 540 -11.70 -14.74 14.01
CA LEU A 540 -12.31 -14.24 12.77
C LEU A 540 -11.33 -14.41 11.62
N ASP A 541 -11.75 -15.06 10.52
CA ASP A 541 -10.97 -15.08 9.28
C ASP A 541 -11.07 -13.72 8.56
N ILE A 542 -10.05 -12.87 8.74
CA ILE A 542 -10.01 -11.53 8.14
C ILE A 542 -9.80 -11.56 6.62
N LYS A 543 -9.13 -12.59 6.08
CA LYS A 543 -8.92 -12.74 4.63
C LYS A 543 -10.25 -12.96 3.92
N THR A 544 -11.02 -13.93 4.37
CA THR A 544 -12.25 -14.38 3.69
C THR A 544 -13.45 -13.49 4.03
N LYS A 545 -13.63 -13.16 5.33
CA LYS A 545 -14.82 -12.42 5.78
C LYS A 545 -14.65 -10.91 5.79
N GLY A 546 -13.39 -10.44 5.81
CA GLY A 546 -13.09 -9.01 5.85
C GLY A 546 -12.63 -8.45 4.50
N LEU A 547 -11.51 -8.95 3.97
CA LEU A 547 -10.87 -8.40 2.76
C LEU A 547 -11.52 -8.85 1.44
N ALA A 548 -11.95 -10.13 1.35
CA ALA A 548 -12.50 -10.68 0.12
C ALA A 548 -13.71 -9.91 -0.43
N PRO A 549 -14.65 -9.37 0.36
CA PRO A 549 -15.75 -8.55 -0.16
C PRO A 549 -15.26 -7.31 -0.94
N PHE A 550 -14.20 -6.65 -0.47
CA PHE A 550 -13.61 -5.49 -1.15
C PHE A 550 -12.93 -5.89 -2.46
N VAL A 551 -12.20 -7.01 -2.45
CA VAL A 551 -11.54 -7.57 -3.64
C VAL A 551 -12.57 -7.93 -4.70
N ASN A 552 -13.64 -8.64 -4.31
CA ASN A 552 -14.70 -9.09 -5.22
C ASN A 552 -15.47 -7.91 -5.82
N PHE A 553 -15.79 -6.91 -5.01
CA PHE A 553 -16.40 -5.66 -5.47
C PHE A 553 -15.54 -4.94 -6.51
N ALA A 554 -14.28 -4.68 -6.17
CA ALA A 554 -13.37 -3.98 -7.07
C ALA A 554 -13.15 -4.75 -8.38
N ARG A 555 -13.04 -6.10 -8.32
CA ARG A 555 -12.93 -6.96 -9.51
C ARG A 555 -14.18 -6.89 -10.37
N LEU A 556 -15.36 -7.09 -9.76
CA LEU A 556 -16.67 -7.04 -10.45
C LEU A 556 -16.82 -5.73 -11.22
N MET A 557 -16.65 -4.60 -10.55
CA MET A 557 -16.81 -3.29 -11.14
C MET A 557 -15.81 -3.00 -12.26
N CYS A 558 -14.55 -3.45 -12.10
CA CYS A 558 -13.55 -3.30 -13.16
C CYS A 558 -13.85 -4.16 -14.39
N LEU A 559 -14.30 -5.41 -14.19
CA LEU A 559 -14.69 -6.28 -15.30
C LEU A 559 -15.91 -5.74 -16.06
N ASP A 560 -16.91 -5.22 -15.35
CA ASP A 560 -18.08 -4.59 -15.97
C ASP A 560 -17.72 -3.36 -16.81
N ARG A 561 -16.75 -2.55 -16.33
CA ARG A 561 -16.27 -1.33 -16.98
C ARG A 561 -15.16 -1.56 -17.99
N GLY A 562 -14.67 -2.78 -18.14
CA GLY A 562 -13.58 -3.08 -19.08
C GLY A 562 -12.20 -2.59 -18.64
N LEU A 563 -12.01 -2.38 -17.33
CA LEU A 563 -10.74 -1.94 -16.75
C LEU A 563 -9.80 -3.14 -16.54
N VAL A 564 -8.50 -2.92 -16.64
CA VAL A 564 -7.49 -3.98 -16.73
C VAL A 564 -6.68 -4.20 -15.45
N GLU A 565 -6.81 -3.33 -14.48
CA GLU A 565 -6.08 -3.38 -13.22
C GLU A 565 -6.39 -4.67 -12.45
N THR A 566 -5.39 -5.18 -11.71
CA THR A 566 -5.56 -6.37 -10.87
C THR A 566 -5.51 -6.04 -9.38
N ASN A 567 -4.66 -5.12 -8.95
CA ASN A 567 -4.54 -4.72 -7.55
C ASN A 567 -5.82 -4.03 -7.06
N THR A 568 -6.29 -4.39 -5.87
CA THR A 568 -7.57 -3.89 -5.32
C THR A 568 -7.59 -2.37 -5.17
N LEU A 569 -6.52 -1.77 -4.66
CA LEU A 569 -6.45 -0.31 -4.49
C LEU A 569 -6.30 0.43 -5.81
N GLU A 570 -5.56 -0.14 -6.78
CA GLU A 570 -5.45 0.40 -8.15
C GLU A 570 -6.82 0.33 -8.84
N ARG A 571 -7.57 -0.76 -8.68
CA ARG A 571 -8.96 -0.90 -9.16
C ARG A 571 -9.88 0.16 -8.59
N ILE A 572 -9.88 0.36 -7.26
CA ILE A 572 -10.70 1.37 -6.60
C ILE A 572 -10.35 2.77 -7.13
N GLU A 573 -9.08 3.06 -7.33
CA GLU A 573 -8.63 4.35 -7.88
C GLU A 573 -9.04 4.53 -9.34
N SER A 574 -8.91 3.48 -10.17
CA SER A 574 -9.35 3.50 -11.57
C SER A 574 -10.87 3.68 -11.67
N LEU A 575 -11.65 3.00 -10.84
CA LEU A 575 -13.12 3.18 -10.77
C LEU A 575 -13.51 4.62 -10.38
N ARG A 576 -12.78 5.24 -9.46
CA ARG A 576 -12.97 6.64 -9.07
C ARG A 576 -12.67 7.59 -10.25
N GLN A 577 -11.55 7.37 -10.94
CA GLN A 577 -11.14 8.20 -12.09
C GLN A 577 -12.12 8.11 -13.26
N HIS A 578 -12.78 6.96 -13.45
CA HIS A 578 -13.80 6.75 -14.45
C HIS A 578 -15.23 7.04 -13.94
N GLU A 579 -15.36 7.72 -12.81
CA GLU A 579 -16.64 8.14 -12.21
C GLU A 579 -17.64 6.97 -11.99
N ALA A 580 -17.12 5.74 -11.86
CA ALA A 580 -17.94 4.56 -11.57
C ALA A 580 -18.36 4.48 -10.10
N ILE A 581 -17.60 5.13 -9.22
CA ILE A 581 -17.89 5.32 -7.80
C ILE A 581 -17.52 6.73 -7.37
N SER A 582 -18.18 7.25 -6.33
CA SER A 582 -17.90 8.59 -5.81
C SER A 582 -16.53 8.68 -5.12
N ASP A 583 -15.95 9.89 -5.06
CA ASP A 583 -14.70 10.16 -4.33
C ASP A 583 -14.78 9.72 -2.87
N GLU A 584 -15.91 9.98 -2.22
CA GLU A 584 -16.16 9.60 -0.83
C GLU A 584 -16.16 8.08 -0.66
N PHE A 585 -16.87 7.35 -1.53
CA PHE A 585 -16.95 5.89 -1.44
C PHE A 585 -15.59 5.24 -1.73
N ALA A 586 -14.87 5.71 -2.76
CA ALA A 586 -13.51 5.28 -3.06
C ALA A 586 -12.57 5.48 -1.87
N PHE A 587 -12.64 6.63 -1.21
CA PHE A 587 -11.84 6.94 -0.03
C PHE A 587 -12.15 5.98 1.13
N LYS A 588 -13.45 5.76 1.44
CA LYS A 588 -13.87 4.80 2.48
C LYS A 588 -13.36 3.39 2.20
N LEU A 589 -13.50 2.91 0.95
CA LEU A 589 -13.05 1.58 0.54
C LEU A 589 -11.54 1.41 0.72
N ARG A 590 -10.76 2.40 0.29
CA ARG A 590 -9.29 2.38 0.40
C ARG A 590 -8.84 2.32 1.86
N GLU A 591 -9.34 3.21 2.71
CA GLU A 591 -8.92 3.27 4.12
C GLU A 591 -9.35 2.00 4.89
N ALA A 592 -10.55 1.48 4.63
CA ALA A 592 -11.02 0.24 5.24
C ALA A 592 -10.20 -0.98 4.80
N TYR A 593 -9.86 -1.07 3.52
CA TYR A 593 -9.02 -2.15 2.99
C TYR A 593 -7.60 -2.10 3.56
N GLU A 594 -6.95 -0.93 3.52
CA GLU A 594 -5.61 -0.68 4.08
C GLU A 594 -5.54 -1.04 5.56
N PHE A 595 -6.54 -0.64 6.35
CA PHE A 595 -6.59 -0.95 7.77
C PHE A 595 -6.69 -2.46 8.02
N GLN A 596 -7.58 -3.16 7.31
CA GLN A 596 -7.72 -4.62 7.44
C GLN A 596 -6.43 -5.36 7.04
N MET A 597 -5.77 -4.92 5.96
CA MET A 597 -4.47 -5.46 5.56
C MET A 597 -3.40 -5.22 6.61
N HIS A 598 -3.40 -4.04 7.25
CA HIS A 598 -2.47 -3.72 8.33
C HIS A 598 -2.66 -4.65 9.54
N VAL A 599 -3.90 -4.82 9.99
CA VAL A 599 -4.23 -5.73 11.10
C VAL A 599 -3.83 -7.17 10.77
N ARG A 600 -4.09 -7.62 9.53
CA ARG A 600 -3.66 -8.94 9.04
C ARG A 600 -2.14 -9.13 9.09
N LEU A 601 -1.39 -8.15 8.60
CA LEU A 601 0.09 -8.19 8.59
C LEU A 601 0.65 -8.21 10.01
N LEU A 602 0.13 -7.40 10.92
CA LEU A 602 0.55 -7.38 12.33
C LEU A 602 0.33 -8.73 12.99
N HIS A 603 -0.88 -9.30 12.85
CA HIS A 603 -1.21 -10.61 13.39
C HIS A 603 -0.25 -11.70 12.87
N GLN A 604 0.00 -11.72 11.56
CA GLN A 604 0.91 -12.70 10.96
C GLN A 604 2.36 -12.54 11.45
N LEU A 605 2.83 -11.29 11.61
CA LEU A 605 4.15 -11.00 12.17
C LEU A 605 4.28 -11.50 13.60
N GLU A 606 3.30 -11.22 14.44
CA GLU A 606 3.29 -11.67 15.83
C GLU A 606 3.35 -13.21 15.92
N ARG A 607 2.61 -13.91 15.07
CA ARG A 607 2.67 -15.36 14.99
C ARG A 607 4.06 -15.87 14.62
N VAL A 608 4.68 -15.29 13.59
CA VAL A 608 6.04 -15.66 13.16
C VAL A 608 7.07 -15.40 14.27
N GLU A 609 6.95 -14.28 14.98
CA GLU A 609 7.83 -13.97 16.12
C GLU A 609 7.71 -14.96 17.27
N ASN A 610 6.50 -15.48 17.47
CA ASN A 610 6.22 -16.53 18.46
C ASN A 610 6.50 -17.96 17.94
N GLY A 611 7.19 -18.09 16.80
CA GLY A 611 7.54 -19.38 16.19
C GLY A 611 6.36 -20.17 15.64
N LYS A 612 5.19 -19.52 15.45
CA LYS A 612 3.98 -20.13 14.90
C LYS A 612 3.84 -19.84 13.41
N GLN A 613 3.19 -20.75 12.69
CA GLN A 613 2.87 -20.52 11.28
C GLN A 613 1.92 -19.32 11.13
N PRO A 614 2.16 -18.39 10.20
CA PRO A 614 1.26 -17.27 9.94
C PRO A 614 -0.08 -17.78 9.44
N ASN A 615 -1.18 -17.16 9.86
CA ASN A 615 -2.53 -17.45 9.38
C ASN A 615 -3.39 -16.17 9.32
N ASN A 616 -4.68 -16.31 8.97
CA ASN A 616 -5.60 -15.19 8.78
C ASN A 616 -6.67 -15.10 9.90
N TYR A 617 -6.54 -15.87 10.98
CA TYR A 617 -7.53 -15.99 12.05
C TYR A 617 -7.17 -15.09 13.23
N ILE A 618 -7.82 -13.94 13.30
CA ILE A 618 -7.59 -12.92 14.31
C ILE A 618 -8.56 -13.13 15.47
N ASN A 619 -8.04 -13.12 16.69
CA ASN A 619 -8.86 -13.10 17.90
C ASN A 619 -9.27 -11.65 18.24
N PRO A 620 -10.56 -11.25 18.09
CA PRO A 620 -10.95 -9.89 18.39
C PRO A 620 -10.75 -9.47 19.85
N SER A 621 -10.62 -10.41 20.80
CA SER A 621 -10.39 -10.05 22.20
C SER A 621 -8.99 -9.48 22.44
N GLU A 622 -8.02 -9.83 21.59
CA GLU A 622 -6.61 -9.39 21.65
C GLU A 622 -6.40 -8.01 21.02
N LEU A 623 -7.36 -7.54 20.21
CA LEU A 623 -7.32 -6.22 19.61
C LEU A 623 -7.60 -5.14 20.66
N SER A 624 -6.95 -3.98 20.52
CA SER A 624 -7.29 -2.78 21.29
C SER A 624 -8.71 -2.32 20.99
N ASP A 625 -9.31 -1.53 21.87
CA ASP A 625 -10.68 -1.02 21.66
C ASP A 625 -10.79 -0.17 20.40
N MET A 626 -9.72 0.54 20.03
CA MET A 626 -9.65 1.31 18.80
C MET A 626 -9.62 0.40 17.57
N GLU A 627 -8.79 -0.64 17.57
CA GLU A 627 -8.74 -1.60 16.47
C GLU A 627 -10.09 -2.30 16.30
N LYS A 628 -10.73 -2.71 17.40
CA LYS A 628 -12.10 -3.27 17.38
C LYS A 628 -13.09 -2.29 16.76
N TYR A 629 -13.05 -1.03 17.18
CA TYR A 629 -13.94 -0.01 16.65
C TYR A 629 -13.73 0.21 15.16
N THR A 630 -12.49 0.38 14.75
CA THR A 630 -12.12 0.61 13.36
C THR A 630 -12.46 -0.58 12.47
N LEU A 631 -12.18 -1.79 12.94
CA LEU A 631 -12.49 -3.02 12.23
C LEU A 631 -14.01 -3.21 12.06
N LYS A 632 -14.81 -2.89 13.09
CA LYS A 632 -16.27 -2.87 12.96
C LYS A 632 -16.76 -1.88 11.91
N LYS A 633 -16.17 -0.68 11.84
CA LYS A 633 -16.51 0.31 10.79
C LYS A 633 -16.13 -0.17 9.39
N ALA A 634 -14.95 -0.78 9.25
CA ALA A 634 -14.54 -1.39 7.98
C ALA A 634 -15.51 -2.51 7.55
N PHE A 635 -15.98 -3.34 8.48
CA PHE A 635 -16.95 -4.39 8.19
C PHE A 635 -18.36 -3.86 7.85
N LEU A 636 -18.79 -2.77 8.46
CA LEU A 636 -20.07 -2.14 8.09
C LEU A 636 -20.07 -1.63 6.64
N LEU A 637 -18.91 -1.28 6.10
CA LEU A 637 -18.78 -0.88 4.71
C LEU A 637 -19.10 -2.03 3.73
N ILE A 638 -19.00 -3.30 4.17
CA ILE A 638 -19.44 -4.45 3.37
C ILE A 638 -20.94 -4.36 3.08
N SER A 639 -21.75 -3.87 4.01
CA SER A 639 -23.18 -3.63 3.75
C SER A 639 -23.42 -2.48 2.74
N GLU A 640 -22.58 -1.45 2.74
CA GLU A 640 -22.63 -0.40 1.72
C GLU A 640 -22.26 -0.96 0.34
N ILE A 641 -21.25 -1.85 0.27
CA ILE A 641 -20.87 -2.59 -0.94
C ILE A 641 -22.06 -3.42 -1.45
N GLN A 642 -22.70 -4.21 -0.57
CA GLN A 642 -23.87 -5.02 -0.91
C GLN A 642 -25.01 -4.16 -1.50
N SER A 643 -25.36 -3.07 -0.81
CA SER A 643 -26.41 -2.15 -1.25
C SER A 643 -26.07 -1.51 -2.60
N PHE A 644 -24.82 -1.11 -2.80
CA PHE A 644 -24.34 -0.57 -4.07
C PHE A 644 -24.48 -1.61 -5.20
N VAL A 645 -23.98 -2.83 -4.99
CA VAL A 645 -24.06 -3.92 -5.97
C VAL A 645 -25.51 -4.31 -6.27
N GLY A 646 -26.34 -4.44 -5.23
CA GLY A 646 -27.78 -4.74 -5.37
C GLY A 646 -28.49 -3.72 -6.25
N THR A 647 -28.26 -2.44 -5.99
CA THR A 647 -28.87 -1.35 -6.76
C THR A 647 -28.30 -1.26 -8.18
N TYR A 648 -26.99 -1.34 -8.34
CA TYR A 648 -26.33 -1.14 -9.63
C TYR A 648 -26.58 -2.28 -10.63
N PHE A 649 -26.58 -3.53 -10.15
CA PHE A 649 -26.76 -4.73 -10.99
C PHE A 649 -28.16 -5.33 -10.90
N HIS A 650 -29.09 -4.72 -10.13
CA HIS A 650 -30.44 -5.24 -9.92
C HIS A 650 -30.45 -6.69 -9.42
N VAL A 651 -29.62 -7.01 -8.45
CA VAL A 651 -29.59 -8.32 -7.78
C VAL A 651 -30.27 -8.23 -6.42
N ASP A 652 -31.08 -9.25 -6.10
CA ASP A 652 -31.74 -9.34 -4.80
C ASP A 652 -30.69 -9.57 -3.70
N LEU A 653 -30.79 -8.78 -2.64
CA LEU A 653 -30.01 -8.95 -1.42
C LEU A 653 -30.72 -10.00 -0.56
N GLY A 654 -30.36 -11.27 -0.66
CA GLY A 654 -30.97 -12.38 0.05
C GLY A 654 -30.91 -12.28 1.60
#